data_caf5cf07cddf50ee2f0fcd74a04e0faf
#
_entry.id   caf5cf07cddf50ee2f0fcd74a04e0faf
#
_cell.length_a   1.000
_cell.length_b   1.000
_cell.length_c   1.000
_cell.angle_alpha   90.00
_cell.angle_beta   90.00
_cell.angle_gamma   90.00
#
_symmetry.space_group_name_H-M   'P 1'
#
loop_
_entity.id
_entity.type
_entity.pdbx_description
1 polymer ?
#
loop_
_entity_poly.entity_id
_entity_poly.type
_entity_poly.pdbx_seq_one_letter_code
_entity_poly.pdbx_strand_id
1 'polypeptide(L)'
;MCSAGTGSLLRQAREIQDDELKKFTSRISAFLQNQDFGNETIDSLRRLFLIVSATKYSRKLEGKVVQLLQTTLYLPKSPEQVQILCSAILREIFCENLSLPWDKFRDPKLLSLAFSIVQPQPNKKRTVEAMGQYVMKILEGRLPEDQNARLLLPLLSKVISSAPLSLNEDQINLLSKRMVDWLRYASLQQGASPATGGFFNPRARQPGPITEVDGTVATDFFTVLSVGQNYTEDQWLNMQAFSMLRKWLLCYGSDGTSNPNSDDKSEVDGSLVSMVSVTSTSSRLLPPRERLREKAFEYCQRLLEQSNRRALKKADAELQKACLVEAVTVMDIICRQDSSYVYRSLSCLKNLHGRISGDLSYARVLIPIAQFFLNHSETAAVDSEAVYRHLFSKVPAQLFHNLILAYEFLQFCRQNARLFTENFSVFQQSTPNLFKLLAWNSPALIVEYIDLLPALLSPDNALEIFHLLLDLPCLTAALDTQLRSVLTPLSERSTTDPTSKPVTCLEAFRHPQYRGLFHYLLRVESTPSDPGRLTPLRQLLGSMASNPRVGQCAQSVPVLLQLFFRSVSKFADDVLANKLTLAALERSDQLYEIPWFKAEVFRVMSSQLQVLCKQHPSSVMDLSKQLLEFSGTVSNIQTKEDLFTHVVWAIGEYASVSHDKRCTVEQINTFFEVLEAMLFEITQLRPSANIPKYSPRVIAVLMTALTKLASRSQDLIPRVSLFLSKMKIFIQTPAVSSGYSAEDVEAILSRATELTNLLKMPSVAQFVLRPSSEDQRHRETHIPLLLAMKMTSQLLEGGTGSVPG
;
A
#
# COMPACT_ATOMS: atom_id res chain seq x y z
N MET A 1 -14.34 -14.71 3.01
CA MET A 1 -14.26 -15.98 2.27
C MET A 1 -15.44 -16.05 1.31
N CYS A 2 -15.24 -15.88 0.01
CA CYS A 2 -16.28 -16.19 -0.97
C CYS A 2 -16.47 -17.71 -0.97
N SER A 3 -17.71 -18.17 -0.86
CA SER A 3 -18.02 -19.60 -0.93
C SER A 3 -17.55 -20.15 -2.29
N ALA A 4 -17.18 -21.42 -2.35
CA ALA A 4 -16.77 -22.08 -3.61
C ALA A 4 -17.79 -21.88 -4.75
N GLY A 5 -19.09 -21.76 -4.43
CA GLY A 5 -20.16 -21.46 -5.37
C GLY A 5 -20.07 -20.06 -6.00
N THR A 6 -19.69 -19.04 -5.22
CA THR A 6 -19.57 -17.64 -5.73
C THR A 6 -18.43 -17.53 -6.74
N GLY A 7 -17.31 -18.21 -6.49
CA GLY A 7 -16.18 -18.24 -7.44
C GLY A 7 -16.53 -18.90 -8.76
N SER A 8 -17.35 -19.94 -8.74
CA SER A 8 -17.85 -20.63 -9.94
C SER A 8 -18.76 -19.72 -10.77
N LEU A 9 -19.72 -19.04 -10.15
CA LEU A 9 -20.63 -18.11 -10.83
C LEU A 9 -19.89 -16.94 -11.48
N LEU A 10 -18.90 -16.37 -10.81
CA LEU A 10 -18.07 -15.29 -11.38
C LEU A 10 -17.23 -15.78 -12.58
N ARG A 11 -16.74 -17.01 -12.54
CA ARG A 11 -16.02 -17.61 -13.67
C ARG A 11 -16.95 -17.77 -14.87
N GLN A 12 -18.13 -18.37 -14.68
CA GLN A 12 -19.15 -18.53 -15.71
C GLN A 12 -19.56 -17.16 -16.31
N ALA A 13 -19.73 -16.15 -15.47
CA ALA A 13 -20.05 -14.79 -15.93
C ALA A 13 -18.95 -14.17 -16.82
N ARG A 14 -17.68 -14.50 -16.60
CA ARG A 14 -16.56 -14.06 -17.43
C ARG A 14 -16.43 -14.81 -18.73
N GLU A 15 -16.83 -16.07 -18.76
CA GLU A 15 -16.67 -17.00 -19.90
C GLU A 15 -17.85 -16.94 -20.88
N ILE A 16 -18.93 -16.19 -20.56
CA ILE A 16 -20.12 -16.08 -21.42
C ILE A 16 -19.74 -15.55 -22.83
N GLN A 17 -20.25 -16.23 -23.88
CA GLN A 17 -20.01 -15.85 -25.27
C GLN A 17 -20.88 -14.65 -25.68
N ASP A 18 -20.41 -13.88 -26.68
CA ASP A 18 -21.10 -12.65 -27.10
C ASP A 18 -22.49 -12.91 -27.69
N ASP A 19 -22.67 -14.02 -28.38
CA ASP A 19 -23.98 -14.39 -28.94
C ASP A 19 -24.99 -14.82 -27.85
N GLU A 20 -24.49 -15.47 -26.81
CA GLU A 20 -25.32 -15.81 -25.64
C GLU A 20 -25.70 -14.54 -24.87
N LEU A 21 -24.76 -13.63 -24.69
CA LEU A 21 -25.00 -12.34 -24.06
C LEU A 21 -26.04 -11.52 -24.83
N LYS A 22 -25.97 -11.47 -26.17
CA LYS A 22 -26.96 -10.79 -27.02
C LYS A 22 -28.36 -11.39 -26.86
N LYS A 23 -28.49 -12.73 -26.92
CA LYS A 23 -29.78 -13.42 -26.71
C LYS A 23 -30.33 -13.11 -25.31
N PHE A 24 -29.47 -13.14 -24.29
CA PHE A 24 -29.86 -12.86 -22.92
C PHE A 24 -30.32 -11.41 -22.71
N THR A 25 -29.60 -10.44 -23.27
CA THR A 25 -29.96 -9.01 -23.19
C THR A 25 -31.22 -8.69 -24.01
N SER A 26 -31.46 -9.37 -25.14
CA SER A 26 -32.70 -9.26 -25.91
C SER A 26 -33.91 -9.74 -25.10
N ARG A 27 -33.79 -10.80 -24.34
CA ARG A 27 -34.83 -11.29 -23.43
C ARG A 27 -35.14 -10.29 -22.31
N ILE A 28 -34.10 -9.74 -21.68
CA ILE A 28 -34.26 -8.68 -20.68
C ILE A 28 -34.94 -7.44 -21.29
N SER A 29 -34.55 -7.06 -22.51
CA SER A 29 -35.20 -5.95 -23.21
C SER A 29 -36.70 -6.18 -23.41
N ALA A 30 -37.12 -7.40 -23.75
CA ALA A 30 -38.53 -7.76 -23.89
C ALA A 30 -39.28 -7.65 -22.55
N PHE A 31 -38.73 -8.11 -21.45
CA PHE A 31 -39.31 -7.98 -20.12
C PHE A 31 -39.49 -6.50 -19.72
N LEU A 32 -38.45 -5.71 -19.89
CA LEU A 32 -38.49 -4.30 -19.53
C LEU A 32 -39.44 -3.47 -20.41
N GLN A 33 -39.56 -3.78 -21.72
CA GLN A 33 -40.51 -3.16 -22.62
C GLN A 33 -41.97 -3.47 -22.26
N ASN A 34 -42.26 -4.74 -21.89
CA ASN A 34 -43.57 -5.17 -21.49
C ASN A 34 -43.91 -4.78 -20.04
N GLN A 35 -43.01 -4.10 -19.33
CA GLN A 35 -43.18 -3.76 -17.91
C GLN A 35 -43.47 -4.97 -17.02
N ASP A 36 -42.96 -6.12 -17.38
CA ASP A 36 -43.05 -7.33 -16.56
C ASP A 36 -41.92 -7.30 -15.51
N PHE A 37 -42.31 -7.04 -14.27
CA PHE A 37 -41.39 -6.94 -13.13
C PHE A 37 -41.48 -8.14 -12.19
N GLY A 38 -41.83 -9.31 -12.71
CA GLY A 38 -41.87 -10.57 -11.96
C GLY A 38 -40.51 -11.07 -11.50
N ASN A 39 -40.54 -12.17 -10.75
CA ASN A 39 -39.29 -12.77 -10.19
C ASN A 39 -38.30 -13.16 -11.29
N GLU A 40 -38.77 -13.55 -12.48
CA GLU A 40 -37.90 -13.90 -13.61
C GLU A 40 -37.10 -12.72 -14.13
N THR A 41 -37.71 -11.53 -14.18
CA THR A 41 -37.04 -10.30 -14.54
C THR A 41 -36.00 -9.90 -13.50
N ILE A 42 -36.35 -10.02 -12.22
CA ILE A 42 -35.41 -9.69 -11.11
C ILE A 42 -34.18 -10.63 -11.17
N ASP A 43 -34.40 -11.93 -11.37
CA ASP A 43 -33.29 -12.87 -11.45
C ASP A 43 -32.45 -12.70 -12.72
N SER A 44 -33.08 -12.30 -13.84
CA SER A 44 -32.34 -11.94 -15.06
C SER A 44 -31.50 -10.69 -14.87
N LEU A 45 -32.02 -9.67 -14.21
CA LEU A 45 -31.24 -8.46 -13.86
C LEU A 45 -30.11 -8.74 -12.88
N ARG A 46 -30.31 -9.63 -11.90
CA ARG A 46 -29.22 -10.08 -11.00
C ARG A 46 -28.08 -10.76 -11.77
N ARG A 47 -28.43 -11.65 -12.70
CA ARG A 47 -27.45 -12.32 -13.58
C ARG A 47 -26.73 -11.31 -14.48
N LEU A 48 -27.46 -10.36 -15.07
CA LEU A 48 -26.84 -9.30 -15.87
C LEU A 48 -25.88 -8.46 -15.04
N PHE A 49 -26.24 -8.10 -13.81
CA PHE A 49 -25.36 -7.40 -12.90
C PHE A 49 -24.06 -8.19 -12.63
N LEU A 50 -24.14 -9.51 -12.39
CA LEU A 50 -22.97 -10.36 -12.20
C LEU A 50 -22.07 -10.38 -13.44
N ILE A 51 -22.65 -10.48 -14.64
CA ILE A 51 -21.88 -10.48 -15.90
C ILE A 51 -21.16 -9.15 -16.09
N VAL A 52 -21.85 -8.02 -15.94
CA VAL A 52 -21.29 -6.69 -16.12
C VAL A 52 -20.20 -6.41 -15.08
N SER A 53 -20.46 -6.75 -13.83
CA SER A 53 -19.50 -6.57 -12.72
C SER A 53 -18.27 -7.46 -12.88
N ALA A 54 -18.43 -8.72 -13.35
CA ALA A 54 -17.32 -9.65 -13.55
C ALA A 54 -16.44 -9.30 -14.76
N THR A 55 -17.01 -8.68 -15.79
CA THR A 55 -16.29 -8.27 -17.02
C THR A 55 -15.73 -6.84 -16.96
N LYS A 56 -16.15 -6.03 -15.99
CA LYS A 56 -15.65 -4.66 -15.73
C LYS A 56 -15.42 -3.83 -17.01
N TYR A 57 -16.48 -3.41 -17.65
CA TYR A 57 -16.41 -2.56 -18.85
C TYR A 57 -15.82 -3.21 -20.12
N SER A 58 -15.31 -4.44 -20.05
CA SER A 58 -14.74 -5.11 -21.23
C SER A 58 -15.78 -5.44 -22.31
N ARG A 59 -17.06 -5.48 -21.93
CA ARG A 59 -18.17 -5.76 -22.83
C ARG A 59 -19.17 -4.61 -22.84
N LYS A 60 -19.44 -4.05 -24.02
CA LYS A 60 -20.45 -3.01 -24.21
C LYS A 60 -21.83 -3.62 -24.34
N LEU A 61 -22.77 -3.15 -23.52
CA LEU A 61 -24.19 -3.42 -23.70
C LEU A 61 -24.75 -2.60 -24.86
N GLU A 62 -25.75 -3.17 -25.57
CA GLU A 62 -26.44 -2.42 -26.63
C GLU A 62 -27.10 -1.16 -26.07
N GLY A 63 -27.01 -0.06 -26.80
CA GLY A 63 -27.57 1.24 -26.38
C GLY A 63 -29.07 1.17 -26.06
N LYS A 64 -29.83 0.31 -26.76
CA LYS A 64 -31.24 0.06 -26.51
C LYS A 64 -31.50 -0.49 -25.10
N VAL A 65 -30.68 -1.47 -24.67
CA VAL A 65 -30.78 -2.06 -23.32
C VAL A 65 -30.47 -1.00 -22.25
N VAL A 66 -29.41 -0.20 -22.47
CA VAL A 66 -29.04 0.89 -21.56
C VAL A 66 -30.15 1.90 -21.41
N GLN A 67 -30.82 2.31 -22.52
CA GLN A 67 -31.95 3.22 -22.50
C GLN A 67 -33.15 2.62 -21.75
N LEU A 68 -33.43 1.34 -21.95
CA LEU A 68 -34.51 0.65 -21.22
C LEU A 68 -34.23 0.58 -19.71
N LEU A 69 -33.00 0.27 -19.30
CA LEU A 69 -32.60 0.30 -17.90
C LEU A 69 -32.76 1.71 -17.29
N GLN A 70 -32.38 2.76 -18.04
CA GLN A 70 -32.55 4.15 -17.62
C GLN A 70 -34.04 4.52 -17.47
N THR A 71 -34.88 4.17 -18.47
CA THR A 71 -36.33 4.48 -18.42
C THR A 71 -37.04 3.74 -17.29
N THR A 72 -36.67 2.46 -17.06
CA THR A 72 -37.21 1.63 -15.97
C THR A 72 -36.89 2.21 -14.59
N LEU A 73 -35.74 2.86 -14.44
CA LEU A 73 -35.28 3.48 -13.19
C LEU A 73 -36.26 4.54 -12.67
N TYR A 74 -36.81 5.39 -13.55
CA TYR A 74 -37.72 6.46 -13.14
C TYR A 74 -39.22 6.18 -13.45
N LEU A 75 -39.56 4.98 -13.84
CA LEU A 75 -40.95 4.56 -14.01
C LEU A 75 -41.64 4.44 -12.63
N PRO A 76 -42.76 5.15 -12.40
CA PRO A 76 -43.48 5.15 -11.12
C PRO A 76 -43.99 3.75 -10.69
N LYS A 77 -44.24 2.86 -11.66
CA LYS A 77 -44.71 1.49 -11.43
C LYS A 77 -43.61 0.47 -11.19
N SER A 78 -42.33 0.87 -11.34
CA SER A 78 -41.20 -0.03 -11.19
C SER A 78 -40.98 -0.35 -9.71
N PRO A 79 -40.89 -1.64 -9.32
CA PRO A 79 -40.56 -2.02 -7.94
C PRO A 79 -39.17 -1.51 -7.50
N GLU A 80 -39.03 -1.15 -6.24
CA GLU A 80 -37.77 -0.64 -5.67
C GLU A 80 -36.58 -1.58 -5.95
N GLN A 81 -36.80 -2.88 -5.89
CA GLN A 81 -35.75 -3.88 -6.16
C GLN A 81 -35.25 -3.84 -7.61
N VAL A 82 -36.15 -3.62 -8.57
CA VAL A 82 -35.80 -3.47 -9.99
C VAL A 82 -35.04 -2.16 -10.21
N GLN A 83 -35.47 -1.08 -9.58
CA GLN A 83 -34.77 0.22 -9.63
C GLN A 83 -33.35 0.12 -9.09
N ILE A 84 -33.16 -0.57 -7.96
CA ILE A 84 -31.82 -0.79 -7.38
C ILE A 84 -30.95 -1.62 -8.34
N LEU A 85 -31.48 -2.67 -8.95
CA LEU A 85 -30.73 -3.51 -9.90
C LEU A 85 -30.37 -2.74 -11.18
N CYS A 86 -31.32 -1.98 -11.74
CA CYS A 86 -31.04 -1.11 -12.89
C CYS A 86 -29.93 -0.08 -12.57
N SER A 87 -30.00 0.54 -11.40
CA SER A 87 -28.97 1.48 -10.94
C SER A 87 -27.61 0.79 -10.78
N ALA A 88 -27.57 -0.40 -10.18
CA ALA A 88 -26.33 -1.15 -9.99
C ALA A 88 -25.68 -1.56 -11.32
N ILE A 89 -26.49 -2.00 -12.31
CA ILE A 89 -26.00 -2.34 -13.65
C ILE A 89 -25.46 -1.08 -14.35
N LEU A 90 -26.24 0.01 -14.37
CA LEU A 90 -25.85 1.26 -15.01
C LEU A 90 -24.60 1.89 -14.39
N ARG A 91 -24.36 1.68 -13.10
CA ARG A 91 -23.16 2.10 -12.39
C ARG A 91 -21.89 1.41 -12.90
N GLU A 92 -21.98 0.11 -13.21
CA GLU A 92 -20.84 -0.69 -13.67
C GLU A 92 -20.56 -0.54 -15.17
N ILE A 93 -21.44 0.16 -15.91
CA ILE A 93 -21.30 0.38 -17.35
C ILE A 93 -20.70 1.77 -17.59
N PHE A 94 -19.72 1.82 -18.48
CA PHE A 94 -19.19 3.07 -18.98
C PHE A 94 -20.13 3.63 -20.05
N CYS A 95 -20.81 4.74 -19.76
CA CYS A 95 -21.71 5.44 -20.70
C CYS A 95 -21.12 6.80 -21.05
N GLU A 96 -20.67 6.97 -22.31
CA GLU A 96 -20.16 8.26 -22.82
C GLU A 96 -21.20 9.38 -22.80
N ASN A 97 -22.49 9.03 -23.00
CA ASN A 97 -23.62 9.95 -23.09
C ASN A 97 -24.74 9.60 -22.10
N LEU A 98 -24.42 9.55 -20.80
CA LEU A 98 -25.42 9.33 -19.77
C LEU A 98 -26.19 10.63 -19.53
N SER A 99 -27.35 10.78 -20.17
CA SER A 99 -28.30 11.90 -19.93
C SER A 99 -29.41 11.45 -19.00
N LEU A 100 -29.32 11.81 -17.73
CA LEU A 100 -30.38 11.53 -16.76
C LEU A 100 -31.31 12.78 -16.64
N PRO A 101 -32.61 12.64 -16.87
CA PRO A 101 -33.57 13.74 -16.72
C PRO A 101 -33.90 13.97 -15.24
N TRP A 102 -33.18 14.93 -14.60
CA TRP A 102 -33.28 15.21 -13.16
C TRP A 102 -34.69 15.59 -12.71
N ASP A 103 -35.41 16.28 -13.55
CA ASP A 103 -36.81 16.69 -13.34
C ASP A 103 -37.81 15.54 -13.15
N LYS A 104 -37.44 14.32 -13.60
CA LYS A 104 -38.24 13.12 -13.41
C LYS A 104 -37.95 12.41 -12.07
N PHE A 105 -36.84 12.71 -11.42
CA PHE A 105 -36.49 12.12 -10.13
C PHE A 105 -37.10 12.92 -8.97
N ARG A 106 -38.42 12.81 -8.81
CA ARG A 106 -39.14 13.52 -7.72
C ARG A 106 -38.88 12.91 -6.34
N ASP A 107 -38.55 11.62 -6.27
CA ASP A 107 -38.24 10.92 -5.04
C ASP A 107 -36.75 11.07 -4.70
N PRO A 108 -36.38 11.51 -3.48
CA PRO A 108 -35.00 11.57 -3.02
C PRO A 108 -34.25 10.24 -3.05
N LYS A 109 -34.93 9.10 -2.89
CA LYS A 109 -34.31 7.77 -3.05
C LYS A 109 -33.83 7.55 -4.48
N LEU A 110 -34.65 7.87 -5.46
CA LEU A 110 -34.31 7.77 -6.88
C LEU A 110 -33.17 8.71 -7.24
N LEU A 111 -33.13 9.91 -6.67
CA LEU A 111 -31.98 10.83 -6.82
C LEU A 111 -30.69 10.22 -6.27
N SER A 112 -30.74 9.53 -5.14
CA SER A 112 -29.58 8.83 -4.57
C SER A 112 -29.08 7.69 -5.48
N LEU A 113 -29.99 6.94 -6.08
CA LEU A 113 -29.67 5.89 -7.06
C LEU A 113 -29.04 6.51 -8.32
N ALA A 114 -29.64 7.58 -8.85
CA ALA A 114 -29.12 8.30 -10.02
C ALA A 114 -27.71 8.86 -9.76
N PHE A 115 -27.46 9.41 -8.57
CA PHE A 115 -26.12 9.86 -8.18
C PHE A 115 -25.12 8.71 -8.17
N SER A 116 -25.51 7.54 -7.67
CA SER A 116 -24.62 6.37 -7.64
C SER A 116 -24.16 5.91 -9.03
N ILE A 117 -24.98 6.16 -10.05
CA ILE A 117 -24.66 5.88 -11.47
C ILE A 117 -23.64 6.89 -12.01
N VAL A 118 -23.79 8.15 -11.66
CA VAL A 118 -22.95 9.24 -12.18
C VAL A 118 -21.57 9.27 -11.51
N GLN A 119 -21.47 8.87 -10.25
CA GLN A 119 -20.26 8.97 -9.45
C GLN A 119 -19.02 8.28 -10.08
N PRO A 120 -19.07 7.07 -10.65
CA PRO A 120 -17.92 6.42 -11.28
C PRO A 120 -17.62 6.91 -12.69
N GLN A 121 -18.49 7.72 -13.31
CA GLN A 121 -18.33 8.19 -14.70
C GLN A 121 -17.19 9.24 -14.81
N PRO A 122 -16.34 9.20 -15.86
CA PRO A 122 -15.21 10.12 -16.00
C PRO A 122 -15.63 11.58 -16.22
N ASN A 123 -16.70 11.82 -17.00
CA ASN A 123 -17.20 13.16 -17.35
C ASN A 123 -18.31 13.66 -16.42
N LYS A 124 -18.22 13.31 -15.14
CA LYS A 124 -19.28 13.51 -14.16
C LYS A 124 -19.52 14.98 -13.72
N LYS A 125 -18.54 15.86 -13.87
CA LYS A 125 -18.54 17.19 -13.24
C LYS A 125 -19.81 17.99 -13.56
N ARG A 126 -20.14 18.18 -14.83
CA ARG A 126 -21.35 18.96 -15.25
C ARG A 126 -22.65 18.32 -14.76
N THR A 127 -22.72 16.99 -14.81
CA THR A 127 -23.92 16.24 -14.38
C THR A 127 -24.11 16.33 -12.86
N VAL A 128 -23.02 16.27 -12.08
CA VAL A 128 -23.05 16.45 -10.62
C VAL A 128 -23.39 17.89 -10.24
N GLU A 129 -22.89 18.88 -10.97
CA GLU A 129 -23.23 20.29 -10.77
C GLU A 129 -24.74 20.55 -11.01
N ALA A 130 -25.30 20.07 -12.13
CA ALA A 130 -26.72 20.16 -12.41
C ALA A 130 -27.59 19.50 -11.35
N MET A 131 -27.15 18.33 -10.87
CA MET A 131 -27.80 17.62 -9.78
C MET A 131 -27.73 18.41 -8.46
N GLY A 132 -26.56 18.99 -8.15
CA GLY A 132 -26.38 19.85 -6.97
C GLY A 132 -27.37 21.02 -6.95
N GLN A 133 -27.51 21.73 -8.07
CA GLN A 133 -28.47 22.80 -8.22
C GLN A 133 -29.93 22.31 -8.08
N TYR A 134 -30.24 21.14 -8.62
CA TYR A 134 -31.57 20.55 -8.45
C TYR A 134 -31.87 20.20 -6.98
N VAL A 135 -30.93 19.58 -6.27
CA VAL A 135 -31.05 19.30 -4.83
C VAL A 135 -31.22 20.58 -4.02
N MET A 136 -30.46 21.63 -4.34
CA MET A 136 -30.58 22.92 -3.67
C MET A 136 -31.97 23.55 -3.90
N LYS A 137 -32.49 23.51 -5.11
CA LYS A 137 -33.84 24.01 -5.42
C LYS A 137 -34.94 23.33 -4.61
N ILE A 138 -34.78 22.00 -4.36
CA ILE A 138 -35.73 21.29 -3.50
C ILE A 138 -35.55 21.72 -2.02
N LEU A 139 -34.29 21.90 -1.56
CA LEU A 139 -34.01 22.32 -0.19
C LEU A 139 -34.42 23.77 0.09
N GLU A 140 -34.32 24.68 -0.90
CA GLU A 140 -34.75 26.08 -0.78
C GLU A 140 -36.28 26.24 -0.62
N GLY A 141 -37.03 25.34 -1.26
CA GLY A 141 -38.49 25.45 -1.38
C GLY A 141 -39.29 25.10 -0.14
N ARG A 142 -38.74 24.47 0.92
CA ARG A 142 -39.47 24.02 2.12
C ARG A 142 -38.65 23.94 3.38
N LEU A 143 -39.29 24.14 4.50
CA LEU A 143 -38.79 23.96 5.87
C LEU A 143 -38.49 22.50 6.20
N PRO A 144 -37.62 22.21 7.21
CA PRO A 144 -37.11 20.88 7.52
C PRO A 144 -38.10 19.83 8.04
N GLU A 145 -39.36 20.10 8.07
CA GLU A 145 -40.43 19.21 8.56
C GLU A 145 -40.75 18.03 7.61
N ASP A 146 -40.23 18.07 6.37
CA ASP A 146 -40.46 17.00 5.40
C ASP A 146 -39.34 15.91 5.49
N GLN A 147 -39.76 14.65 5.50
CA GLN A 147 -38.86 13.45 5.48
C GLN A 147 -37.82 13.48 4.34
N ASN A 148 -37.95 14.36 3.39
CA ASN A 148 -37.06 14.57 2.26
C ASN A 148 -35.65 15.05 2.65
N ALA A 149 -35.54 15.87 3.74
CA ALA A 149 -34.24 16.38 4.21
C ALA A 149 -33.29 15.24 4.60
N ARG A 150 -33.81 14.15 5.17
CA ARG A 150 -33.01 12.97 5.57
C ARG A 150 -32.26 12.30 4.43
N LEU A 151 -32.82 12.34 3.23
CA LEU A 151 -32.25 11.71 2.04
C LEU A 151 -31.44 12.72 1.21
N LEU A 152 -31.84 13.97 1.21
CA LEU A 152 -31.21 15.02 0.40
C LEU A 152 -29.89 15.52 0.98
N LEU A 153 -29.74 15.60 2.30
CA LEU A 153 -28.50 16.07 2.94
C LEU A 153 -27.31 15.12 2.72
N PRO A 154 -27.45 13.77 2.83
CA PRO A 154 -26.37 12.86 2.46
C PRO A 154 -25.97 12.98 0.99
N LEU A 155 -26.96 13.22 0.12
CA LEU A 155 -26.73 13.42 -1.29
C LEU A 155 -25.97 14.72 -1.56
N LEU A 156 -26.38 15.83 -0.93
CA LEU A 156 -25.70 17.11 -0.98
C LEU A 156 -24.24 16.99 -0.53
N SER A 157 -23.99 16.26 0.57
CA SER A 157 -22.63 15.99 1.06
C SER A 157 -21.76 15.31 0.01
N LYS A 158 -22.32 14.35 -0.75
CA LYS A 158 -21.61 13.69 -1.86
C LYS A 158 -21.39 14.62 -3.05
N VAL A 159 -22.37 15.46 -3.38
CA VAL A 159 -22.26 16.49 -4.45
C VAL A 159 -21.13 17.45 -4.12
N ILE A 160 -21.08 18.00 -2.93
CA ILE A 160 -20.03 18.92 -2.46
C ILE A 160 -18.66 18.26 -2.55
N SER A 161 -18.57 16.96 -2.20
CA SER A 161 -17.31 16.20 -2.29
C SER A 161 -16.81 16.02 -3.73
N SER A 162 -17.72 15.95 -4.70
CA SER A 162 -17.39 15.70 -6.10
C SER A 162 -17.28 16.97 -6.94
N ALA A 163 -18.05 18.02 -6.59
CA ALA A 163 -18.11 19.29 -7.30
C ALA A 163 -18.34 20.45 -6.31
N PRO A 164 -17.31 20.90 -5.56
CA PRO A 164 -17.45 21.97 -4.57
C PRO A 164 -17.97 23.29 -5.16
N LEU A 165 -17.65 23.57 -6.42
CA LEU A 165 -18.07 24.80 -7.11
C LEU A 165 -19.53 24.77 -7.60
N SER A 166 -20.28 23.72 -7.28
CA SER A 166 -21.68 23.59 -7.69
C SER A 166 -22.63 24.53 -6.95
N LEU A 167 -22.26 25.09 -5.81
CA LEU A 167 -23.08 26.00 -5.00
C LEU A 167 -22.64 27.45 -5.21
N ASN A 168 -23.61 28.36 -5.29
CA ASN A 168 -23.36 29.80 -5.29
C ASN A 168 -23.25 30.37 -3.86
N GLU A 169 -22.77 31.60 -3.72
CA GLU A 169 -22.55 32.25 -2.41
C GLU A 169 -23.82 32.32 -1.55
N ASP A 170 -24.99 32.64 -2.15
CA ASP A 170 -26.24 32.73 -1.41
C ASP A 170 -26.67 31.36 -0.86
N GLN A 171 -26.48 30.32 -1.65
CA GLN A 171 -26.75 28.92 -1.23
C GLN A 171 -25.83 28.49 -0.12
N ILE A 172 -24.53 28.81 -0.21
CA ILE A 172 -23.55 28.52 0.83
C ILE A 172 -23.91 29.24 2.14
N ASN A 173 -24.27 30.52 2.06
CA ASN A 173 -24.66 31.30 3.23
C ASN A 173 -25.97 30.81 3.84
N LEU A 174 -26.96 30.43 3.01
CA LEU A 174 -28.23 29.84 3.47
C LEU A 174 -28.00 28.54 4.22
N LEU A 175 -27.22 27.62 3.65
CA LEU A 175 -26.92 26.32 4.28
C LEU A 175 -26.05 26.50 5.54
N SER A 176 -25.11 27.43 5.54
CA SER A 176 -24.30 27.73 6.74
C SER A 176 -25.20 28.20 7.89
N LYS A 177 -26.20 29.06 7.64
CA LYS A 177 -27.20 29.46 8.65
C LYS A 177 -28.00 28.26 9.15
N ARG A 178 -28.49 27.41 8.25
CA ARG A 178 -29.26 26.21 8.63
C ARG A 178 -28.42 25.21 9.43
N MET A 179 -27.16 25.01 9.05
CA MET A 179 -26.26 24.13 9.80
C MET A 179 -26.02 24.63 11.24
N VAL A 180 -25.92 25.95 11.45
CA VAL A 180 -25.86 26.53 12.81
C VAL A 180 -27.11 26.19 13.60
N ASP A 181 -28.29 26.29 12.99
CA ASP A 181 -29.55 25.97 13.65
C ASP A 181 -29.69 24.46 13.92
N TRP A 182 -29.30 23.62 13.00
CA TRP A 182 -29.34 22.15 13.17
C TRP A 182 -28.37 21.67 14.26
N LEU A 183 -27.15 22.20 14.33
CA LEU A 183 -26.19 21.90 15.41
C LEU A 183 -26.68 22.40 16.77
N ARG A 184 -27.55 23.39 16.81
CA ARG A 184 -28.17 23.90 18.03
C ARG A 184 -29.21 22.94 18.61
N TYR A 185 -30.05 22.32 17.75
CA TYR A 185 -31.09 21.40 18.19
C TYR A 185 -30.56 20.15 18.89
N ALA A 186 -29.26 19.87 18.75
CA ALA A 186 -28.59 18.76 19.42
C ALA A 186 -28.81 18.72 20.93
N SER A 187 -28.93 19.89 21.55
CA SER A 187 -29.00 20.05 23.01
C SER A 187 -30.41 20.18 23.58
N LEU A 188 -31.40 20.47 22.74
CA LEU A 188 -32.76 20.80 23.23
C LEU A 188 -33.65 19.57 23.48
N GLN A 189 -33.30 18.40 22.94
CA GLN A 189 -34.16 17.24 22.98
C GLN A 189 -33.83 16.23 24.05
N GLN A 190 -33.61 16.67 25.25
CA GLN A 190 -33.62 15.76 26.38
C GLN A 190 -35.02 15.31 26.70
N GLY A 191 -35.35 14.12 26.20
CA GLY A 191 -36.35 13.25 26.73
C GLY A 191 -37.57 13.90 27.36
N ALA A 192 -38.50 14.38 26.53
CA ALA A 192 -39.89 14.18 26.92
C ALA A 192 -40.09 12.65 27.00
N SER A 193 -39.83 12.05 28.13
CA SER A 193 -40.38 10.75 28.46
C SER A 193 -41.86 10.83 28.14
N PRO A 194 -42.42 9.92 27.34
CA PRO A 194 -43.85 9.90 27.15
C PRO A 194 -44.45 9.81 28.55
N ALA A 195 -45.29 10.77 28.89
CA ALA A 195 -46.05 10.79 30.14
C ALA A 195 -46.94 9.53 30.09
N THR A 196 -46.44 8.40 30.54
CA THR A 196 -47.27 7.31 30.99
C THR A 196 -48.00 7.84 32.22
N GLY A 197 -49.28 8.08 32.04
CA GLY A 197 -50.18 8.57 33.11
C GLY A 197 -50.09 7.65 34.32
N GLY A 198 -49.38 8.13 35.33
CA GLY A 198 -49.36 7.56 36.65
C GLY A 198 -49.54 8.68 37.66
N PHE A 199 -50.53 8.52 38.50
CA PHE A 199 -51.01 9.47 39.51
C PHE A 199 -50.04 9.80 40.65
N PHE A 200 -48.71 9.81 40.38
CA PHE A 200 -47.74 10.28 41.40
C PHE A 200 -46.87 11.39 40.81
N ASN A 201 -47.05 12.59 41.35
CA ASN A 201 -46.22 13.74 41.07
C ASN A 201 -44.73 13.38 41.25
N PRO A 202 -43.89 13.33 40.19
CA PRO A 202 -42.46 13.24 40.40
C PRO A 202 -41.95 14.54 40.98
N ARG A 203 -41.35 14.48 42.18
CA ARG A 203 -40.56 15.58 42.72
C ARG A 203 -39.60 16.06 41.63
N ALA A 204 -39.69 17.36 41.33
CA ALA A 204 -38.75 18.02 40.44
C ALA A 204 -37.32 17.65 40.85
N ARG A 205 -36.65 16.84 40.03
CA ARG A 205 -35.22 16.56 40.23
C ARG A 205 -34.48 17.88 40.09
N GLN A 206 -33.67 18.21 41.08
CA GLN A 206 -32.79 19.36 40.99
C GLN A 206 -31.98 19.31 39.73
N PRO A 207 -31.89 20.41 38.96
CA PRO A 207 -31.11 20.43 37.74
C PRO A 207 -29.64 20.10 38.06
N GLY A 208 -29.09 19.07 37.47
CA GLY A 208 -27.69 18.77 37.57
C GLY A 208 -26.84 19.85 36.85
N PRO A 209 -25.52 19.79 36.95
CA PRO A 209 -24.66 20.79 36.30
C PRO A 209 -24.91 20.84 34.78
N ILE A 210 -25.07 22.07 34.28
CA ILE A 210 -25.27 22.34 32.89
C ILE A 210 -23.94 22.11 32.15
N THR A 211 -23.89 21.15 31.27
CA THR A 211 -22.66 20.77 30.53
C THR A 211 -22.86 20.71 29.01
N GLU A 212 -24.07 20.99 28.56
CA GLU A 212 -24.43 20.96 27.15
C GLU A 212 -24.24 22.31 26.47
N VAL A 213 -24.15 22.27 25.11
CA VAL A 213 -24.31 23.46 24.28
C VAL A 213 -25.69 24.04 24.58
N ASP A 214 -25.87 25.34 24.64
CA ASP A 214 -27.11 26.04 24.98
C ASP A 214 -27.61 25.93 26.43
N GLY A 215 -26.78 25.42 27.36
CA GLY A 215 -27.10 25.43 28.80
C GLY A 215 -28.08 24.36 29.25
N THR A 216 -28.43 23.38 28.43
CA THR A 216 -29.23 22.22 28.84
C THR A 216 -28.41 21.17 29.56
N VAL A 217 -29.04 20.42 30.46
CA VAL A 217 -28.37 19.35 31.24
C VAL A 217 -28.45 18.03 30.47
N ALA A 218 -27.29 17.44 30.13
CA ALA A 218 -27.22 16.07 29.70
C ALA A 218 -26.79 15.16 30.84
N THR A 219 -27.55 14.10 31.06
CA THR A 219 -27.25 13.11 32.09
C THR A 219 -26.37 11.99 31.51
N ASP A 220 -26.54 11.69 30.27
CA ASP A 220 -25.86 10.58 29.57
C ASP A 220 -24.99 11.10 28.43
N PHE A 221 -23.93 10.36 28.15
CA PHE A 221 -23.06 10.65 27.02
C PHE A 221 -23.82 10.58 25.69
N PHE A 222 -23.68 11.61 24.86
CA PHE A 222 -24.30 11.70 23.54
C PHE A 222 -25.78 11.32 23.49
N THR A 223 -26.58 11.79 24.42
CA THR A 223 -28.04 11.59 24.40
C THR A 223 -28.67 11.95 23.06
N VAL A 224 -28.08 12.91 22.32
CA VAL A 224 -28.53 13.35 21.00
C VAL A 224 -27.97 12.48 19.88
N LEU A 225 -26.76 11.96 20.02
CA LEU A 225 -26.07 11.15 19.02
C LEU A 225 -26.13 9.64 19.31
N SER A 226 -26.65 9.24 20.49
CA SER A 226 -26.74 7.83 20.85
C SER A 226 -27.70 7.07 19.93
N VAL A 227 -27.37 5.78 19.67
CA VAL A 227 -28.16 4.92 18.82
C VAL A 227 -29.47 4.54 19.52
N GLY A 228 -30.53 5.32 19.27
CA GLY A 228 -31.90 4.99 19.70
C GLY A 228 -32.69 4.28 18.61
N GLN A 229 -33.75 3.59 18.98
CA GLN A 229 -34.68 2.98 18.01
C GLN A 229 -35.46 4.02 17.21
N ASN A 230 -35.68 5.20 17.78
CA ASN A 230 -36.47 6.28 17.18
C ASN A 230 -35.68 7.61 17.26
N TYR A 231 -35.01 7.98 16.19
CA TYR A 231 -34.47 9.32 16.03
C TYR A 231 -35.59 10.31 15.73
N THR A 232 -35.61 11.42 16.44
CA THR A 232 -36.40 12.56 16.04
C THR A 232 -35.77 13.22 14.79
N GLU A 233 -36.55 14.04 14.09
CA GLU A 233 -36.06 14.72 12.90
C GLU A 233 -34.88 15.66 13.21
N ASP A 234 -34.96 16.39 14.35
CA ASP A 234 -33.91 17.29 14.79
C ASP A 234 -32.60 16.54 15.14
N GLN A 235 -32.68 15.36 15.73
CA GLN A 235 -31.51 14.52 15.97
C GLN A 235 -30.86 14.08 14.66
N TRP A 236 -31.68 13.76 13.65
CA TRP A 236 -31.21 13.41 12.33
C TRP A 236 -30.50 14.57 11.63
N LEU A 237 -31.09 15.76 11.67
CA LEU A 237 -30.51 16.98 11.10
C LEU A 237 -29.19 17.34 11.79
N ASN A 238 -29.12 17.19 13.11
CA ASN A 238 -27.90 17.39 13.88
C ASN A 238 -26.79 16.42 13.43
N MET A 239 -27.11 15.13 13.36
CA MET A 239 -26.15 14.11 12.90
C MET A 239 -25.66 14.39 11.48
N GLN A 240 -26.57 14.76 10.56
CA GLN A 240 -26.22 15.08 9.19
C GLN A 240 -25.37 16.35 9.08
N ALA A 241 -25.72 17.38 9.84
CA ALA A 241 -24.93 18.61 9.88
C ALA A 241 -23.50 18.33 10.38
N PHE A 242 -23.37 17.58 11.46
CA PHE A 242 -22.05 17.22 11.98
C PHE A 242 -21.25 16.36 10.99
N SER A 243 -21.86 15.37 10.34
CA SER A 243 -21.20 14.52 9.34
C SER A 243 -20.73 15.28 8.09
N MET A 244 -21.39 16.38 7.73
CA MET A 244 -21.03 17.21 6.59
C MET A 244 -19.98 18.28 6.95
N LEU A 245 -19.84 18.62 8.23
CA LEU A 245 -19.15 19.80 8.71
C LEU A 245 -17.69 19.87 8.25
N ARG A 246 -16.96 18.78 8.34
CA ARG A 246 -15.56 18.71 7.91
C ARG A 246 -15.39 19.10 6.44
N LYS A 247 -16.17 18.51 5.57
CA LYS A 247 -16.11 18.80 4.13
C LYS A 247 -16.58 20.21 3.82
N TRP A 248 -17.61 20.66 4.53
CA TRP A 248 -18.14 22.00 4.38
C TRP A 248 -17.07 23.05 4.71
N LEU A 249 -16.41 22.93 5.84
CA LEU A 249 -15.35 23.84 6.23
C LEU A 249 -14.14 23.81 5.29
N LEU A 250 -13.76 22.64 4.79
CA LEU A 250 -12.68 22.53 3.81
C LEU A 250 -13.02 23.20 2.47
N CYS A 251 -14.27 23.12 2.02
CA CYS A 251 -14.68 23.68 0.72
C CYS A 251 -15.05 25.16 0.79
N TYR A 252 -15.63 25.61 1.90
CA TYR A 252 -16.28 26.92 1.99
C TYR A 252 -15.88 27.72 3.23
N GLY A 253 -14.93 27.26 4.03
CA GLY A 253 -14.55 27.90 5.30
C GLY A 253 -13.62 29.10 5.15
N SER A 254 -12.89 29.23 4.05
CA SER A 254 -12.05 30.40 3.75
C SER A 254 -12.76 31.34 2.80
N ASP A 255 -12.74 32.63 3.10
CA ASP A 255 -13.19 33.66 2.17
C ASP A 255 -12.29 33.64 0.93
N GLY A 256 -12.90 33.56 -0.25
CA GLY A 256 -12.23 33.45 -1.55
C GLY A 256 -11.46 34.73 -2.00
N THR A 257 -10.90 35.51 -1.09
CA THR A 257 -10.12 36.72 -1.33
C THR A 257 -8.63 36.53 -1.06
N SER A 258 -8.03 35.49 -1.63
CA SER A 258 -6.59 35.48 -1.82
C SER A 258 -6.29 35.24 -3.29
N ASN A 259 -6.40 36.31 -4.09
CA ASN A 259 -5.69 36.44 -5.34
C ASN A 259 -4.18 36.47 -5.02
N PRO A 260 -3.37 35.57 -5.57
CA PRO A 260 -1.92 35.59 -5.30
C PRO A 260 -1.16 36.69 -6.07
N ASN A 261 -1.84 37.70 -6.64
CA ASN A 261 -1.22 38.80 -7.38
C ASN A 261 -1.81 40.15 -6.92
N SER A 262 -1.47 40.56 -5.72
CA SER A 262 -1.44 41.98 -5.37
C SER A 262 -0.35 42.20 -4.35
N ASP A 263 0.84 42.54 -4.86
CA ASP A 263 1.85 43.30 -4.13
C ASP A 263 1.23 44.68 -3.83
N ASP A 264 0.69 44.86 -2.66
CA ASP A 264 0.48 46.19 -2.08
C ASP A 264 0.74 46.11 -0.59
N LYS A 265 1.95 46.57 -0.25
CA LYS A 265 2.37 46.87 1.10
C LYS A 265 1.63 48.14 1.52
N SER A 266 0.70 48.00 2.41
CA SER A 266 0.30 49.09 3.27
C SER A 266 0.49 48.71 4.72
N GLU A 267 1.52 49.28 5.31
CA GLU A 267 1.71 49.37 6.77
C GLU A 267 0.51 50.08 7.38
N VAL A 268 -0.19 49.40 8.27
CA VAL A 268 -1.08 50.06 9.22
C VAL A 268 -0.92 49.42 10.60
N ASP A 269 -0.22 50.16 11.39
CA ASP A 269 -0.39 50.51 12.79
C ASP A 269 -1.01 49.46 13.76
N GLY A 270 -0.16 49.11 14.75
CA GLY A 270 -0.56 48.28 15.87
C GLY A 270 -1.63 48.96 16.73
N SER A 271 -2.79 48.34 16.81
CA SER A 271 -3.77 48.59 17.80
C SER A 271 -4.00 47.33 18.65
N LEU A 272 -3.62 47.47 19.92
CA LEU A 272 -3.94 46.59 21.03
C LEU A 272 -5.46 46.37 21.10
N VAL A 273 -5.94 45.24 20.54
CA VAL A 273 -7.32 44.84 20.79
C VAL A 273 -7.41 44.15 22.12
N SER A 274 -7.96 44.90 23.05
CA SER A 274 -8.40 44.47 24.38
C SER A 274 -9.20 43.18 24.32
N MET A 275 -8.82 42.20 25.13
CA MET A 275 -9.65 41.03 25.44
C MET A 275 -10.95 41.45 26.12
N VAL A 276 -11.99 41.63 25.30
CA VAL A 276 -13.35 41.76 25.82
C VAL A 276 -14.01 40.39 25.67
N SER A 277 -14.48 39.83 26.75
CA SER A 277 -15.32 38.63 26.80
C SER A 277 -16.57 38.89 25.93
N VAL A 278 -16.61 38.20 24.80
CA VAL A 278 -17.72 38.33 23.85
C VAL A 278 -18.94 37.62 24.41
N THR A 279 -19.87 38.41 24.92
CA THR A 279 -21.20 37.94 25.33
C THR A 279 -22.00 37.50 24.09
N SER A 280 -22.89 36.56 24.27
CA SER A 280 -23.67 35.84 23.22
C SER A 280 -24.50 36.71 22.27
N THR A 281 -24.51 38.03 22.43
CA THR A 281 -25.20 38.99 21.55
C THR A 281 -24.35 39.41 20.37
N SER A 282 -23.02 39.34 20.41
CA SER A 282 -22.17 39.74 19.27
C SER A 282 -22.07 38.69 18.19
N SER A 283 -22.32 37.40 18.45
CA SER A 283 -22.26 36.33 17.44
C SER A 283 -23.31 36.44 16.34
N ARG A 284 -24.41 37.23 16.56
CA ARG A 284 -25.44 37.46 15.53
C ARG A 284 -25.02 38.44 14.44
N LEU A 285 -23.95 39.19 14.66
CA LEU A 285 -23.43 40.19 13.70
C LEU A 285 -22.38 39.59 12.75
N LEU A 286 -21.87 38.37 13.04
CA LEU A 286 -20.86 37.71 12.20
C LEU A 286 -21.44 37.20 10.90
N PRO A 287 -20.61 37.18 9.81
CA PRO A 287 -20.97 36.53 8.54
C PRO A 287 -21.38 35.05 8.75
N PRO A 288 -22.27 34.48 7.93
CA PRO A 288 -22.80 33.14 8.14
C PRO A 288 -21.73 32.04 8.26
N ARG A 289 -20.64 32.19 7.52
CA ARG A 289 -19.52 31.21 7.53
C ARG A 289 -18.72 31.28 8.83
N GLU A 290 -18.40 32.48 9.30
CA GLU A 290 -17.70 32.68 10.58
C GLU A 290 -18.56 32.21 11.76
N ARG A 291 -19.85 32.52 11.71
CA ARG A 291 -20.80 32.05 12.71
C ARG A 291 -20.89 30.53 12.75
N LEU A 292 -20.88 29.88 11.58
CA LEU A 292 -20.82 28.43 11.54
C LEU A 292 -19.49 27.89 12.08
N ARG A 293 -18.35 28.53 11.80
CA ARG A 293 -17.03 28.16 12.31
C ARG A 293 -17.00 28.21 13.84
N GLU A 294 -17.47 29.33 14.43
CA GLU A 294 -17.56 29.47 15.87
C GLU A 294 -18.47 28.41 16.52
N LYS A 295 -19.67 28.21 15.94
CA LYS A 295 -20.62 27.21 16.42
C LYS A 295 -20.08 25.79 16.30
N ALA A 296 -19.40 25.49 15.21
CA ALA A 296 -18.73 24.20 14.98
C ALA A 296 -17.63 23.95 16.02
N PHE A 297 -16.85 24.98 16.34
CA PHE A 297 -15.82 24.89 17.36
C PHE A 297 -16.42 24.61 18.74
N GLU A 298 -17.41 25.37 19.16
CA GLU A 298 -18.12 25.17 20.43
C GLU A 298 -18.73 23.76 20.51
N TYR A 299 -19.35 23.30 19.43
CA TYR A 299 -19.94 21.97 19.37
C TYR A 299 -18.90 20.88 19.54
N CYS A 300 -17.76 20.96 18.82
CA CYS A 300 -16.66 20.00 18.97
C CYS A 300 -16.04 20.04 20.37
N GLN A 301 -15.84 21.23 20.95
CA GLN A 301 -15.34 21.38 22.30
C GLN A 301 -16.25 20.67 23.32
N ARG A 302 -17.57 20.84 23.19
CA ARG A 302 -18.53 20.16 24.05
C ARG A 302 -18.52 18.65 23.88
N LEU A 303 -18.34 18.13 22.66
CA LEU A 303 -18.17 16.69 22.42
C LEU A 303 -16.93 16.15 23.14
N LEU A 304 -15.81 16.88 23.14
CA LEU A 304 -14.60 16.51 23.85
C LEU A 304 -14.82 16.51 25.38
N GLU A 305 -15.49 17.51 25.91
CA GLU A 305 -15.84 17.62 27.35
C GLU A 305 -16.76 16.47 27.77
N GLN A 306 -17.79 16.17 26.99
CA GLN A 306 -18.74 15.08 27.28
C GLN A 306 -18.08 13.70 27.24
N SER A 307 -16.95 13.56 26.56
CA SER A 307 -16.20 12.29 26.51
C SER A 307 -15.66 11.83 27.87
N ASN A 308 -15.73 12.66 28.90
CA ASN A 308 -15.47 12.27 30.29
C ASN A 308 -16.53 11.30 30.85
N ARG A 309 -17.70 11.26 30.24
CA ARG A 309 -18.80 10.43 30.67
C ARG A 309 -18.67 9.03 30.09
N ARG A 310 -18.99 8.04 30.92
CA ARG A 310 -18.95 6.65 30.52
C ARG A 310 -20.14 6.34 29.60
N ALA A 311 -19.88 5.78 28.42
CA ALA A 311 -20.93 5.23 27.59
C ALA A 311 -21.53 3.98 28.23
N LEU A 312 -22.87 3.94 28.36
CA LEU A 312 -23.58 2.81 28.96
C LEU A 312 -23.62 1.57 28.04
N LYS A 313 -23.72 1.79 26.74
CA LYS A 313 -23.78 0.74 25.71
C LYS A 313 -22.49 0.67 24.93
N LYS A 314 -22.10 -0.55 24.51
CA LYS A 314 -20.91 -0.75 23.65
C LYS A 314 -21.02 0.02 22.32
N ALA A 315 -22.21 0.09 21.72
CA ALA A 315 -22.44 0.86 20.51
C ALA A 315 -22.21 2.36 20.70
N ASP A 316 -22.61 2.92 21.85
CA ASP A 316 -22.39 4.32 22.20
C ASP A 316 -20.90 4.60 22.47
N ALA A 317 -20.15 3.64 23.01
CA ALA A 317 -18.70 3.77 23.16
C ALA A 317 -17.96 3.86 21.81
N GLU A 318 -18.37 3.07 20.84
CA GLU A 318 -17.79 3.14 19.49
C GLU A 318 -18.23 4.42 18.76
N LEU A 319 -19.47 4.84 18.92
CA LEU A 319 -19.95 6.13 18.41
C LEU A 319 -19.17 7.29 19.04
N GLN A 320 -18.91 7.26 20.34
CA GLN A 320 -18.11 8.25 21.06
C GLN A 320 -16.72 8.41 20.41
N LYS A 321 -16.03 7.29 20.19
CA LYS A 321 -14.70 7.31 19.56
C LYS A 321 -14.75 7.90 18.14
N ALA A 322 -15.75 7.52 17.33
CA ALA A 322 -15.95 8.08 16.00
C ALA A 322 -16.20 9.59 16.01
N CYS A 323 -17.06 10.05 16.94
CA CYS A 323 -17.34 11.48 17.11
C CYS A 323 -16.10 12.26 17.58
N LEU A 324 -15.26 11.67 18.45
CA LEU A 324 -14.01 12.29 18.88
C LEU A 324 -13.02 12.45 17.71
N VAL A 325 -12.88 11.42 16.87
CA VAL A 325 -12.06 11.51 15.64
C VAL A 325 -12.51 12.68 14.78
N GLU A 326 -13.80 12.76 14.50
CA GLU A 326 -14.35 13.83 13.66
C GLU A 326 -14.23 15.20 14.31
N ALA A 327 -14.53 15.31 15.60
CA ALA A 327 -14.43 16.58 16.34
C ALA A 327 -12.99 17.13 16.36
N VAL A 328 -11.99 16.29 16.65
CA VAL A 328 -10.58 16.70 16.60
C VAL A 328 -10.16 17.15 15.21
N THR A 329 -10.59 16.40 14.18
CA THR A 329 -10.29 16.76 12.78
C THR A 329 -10.94 18.09 12.39
N VAL A 330 -12.17 18.34 12.79
CA VAL A 330 -12.87 19.61 12.55
C VAL A 330 -12.17 20.76 13.26
N MET A 331 -11.76 20.56 14.52
CA MET A 331 -11.00 21.59 15.27
C MET A 331 -9.66 21.91 14.59
N ASP A 332 -8.95 20.91 14.06
CA ASP A 332 -7.71 21.12 13.31
C ASP A 332 -7.94 21.98 12.05
N ILE A 333 -9.02 21.71 11.31
CA ILE A 333 -9.38 22.50 10.13
C ILE A 333 -9.70 23.95 10.52
N ILE A 334 -10.46 24.16 11.59
CA ILE A 334 -10.80 25.50 12.09
C ILE A 334 -9.53 26.25 12.49
N CYS A 335 -8.61 25.60 13.21
CA CYS A 335 -7.35 26.21 13.65
C CYS A 335 -6.42 26.56 12.48
N ARG A 336 -6.46 25.79 11.39
CA ARG A 336 -5.71 26.11 10.16
C ARG A 336 -6.31 27.31 9.40
N GLN A 337 -7.61 27.52 9.51
CA GLN A 337 -8.29 28.66 8.89
C GLN A 337 -8.17 29.94 9.75
N ASP A 338 -8.13 29.77 11.08
CA ASP A 338 -8.06 30.86 12.03
C ASP A 338 -7.26 30.45 13.27
N SER A 339 -6.06 30.98 13.39
CA SER A 339 -5.10 30.64 14.46
C SER A 339 -5.56 31.08 15.86
N SER A 340 -6.55 31.96 15.97
CA SER A 340 -7.08 32.40 17.27
C SER A 340 -7.69 31.25 18.08
N TYR A 341 -8.12 30.18 17.42
CA TYR A 341 -8.67 28.98 18.08
C TYR A 341 -7.61 28.01 18.62
N VAL A 342 -6.33 28.16 18.24
CA VAL A 342 -5.26 27.18 18.55
C VAL A 342 -5.10 26.99 20.06
N TYR A 343 -5.01 28.06 20.83
CA TYR A 343 -4.79 27.96 22.30
C TYR A 343 -5.95 27.25 23.01
N ARG A 344 -7.19 27.57 22.61
CA ARG A 344 -8.40 26.92 23.18
C ARG A 344 -8.43 25.44 22.82
N SER A 345 -8.14 25.09 21.56
CA SER A 345 -8.06 23.72 21.10
C SER A 345 -6.98 22.93 21.81
N LEU A 346 -5.81 23.53 21.98
CA LEU A 346 -4.65 22.91 22.60
C LEU A 346 -4.93 22.45 24.05
N SER A 347 -5.58 23.31 24.84
CA SER A 347 -5.97 22.95 26.22
C SER A 347 -6.91 21.74 26.25
N CYS A 348 -7.94 21.75 25.39
CA CYS A 348 -8.89 20.64 25.28
C CYS A 348 -8.22 19.33 24.82
N LEU A 349 -7.34 19.41 23.81
CA LEU A 349 -6.68 18.24 23.26
C LEU A 349 -5.60 17.65 24.17
N LYS A 350 -4.85 18.47 24.92
CA LYS A 350 -3.93 18.00 25.96
C LYS A 350 -4.68 17.22 27.05
N ASN A 351 -5.80 17.75 27.51
CA ASN A 351 -6.64 17.09 28.51
C ASN A 351 -7.21 15.76 27.96
N LEU A 352 -7.68 15.74 26.72
CA LEU A 352 -8.15 14.52 26.07
C LEU A 352 -7.03 13.50 25.94
N HIS A 353 -5.88 13.89 25.39
CA HIS A 353 -4.71 13.01 25.23
C HIS A 353 -4.27 12.39 26.56
N GLY A 354 -4.17 13.20 27.64
CA GLY A 354 -3.78 12.72 28.97
C GLY A 354 -4.72 11.62 29.51
N ARG A 355 -6.01 11.68 29.15
CA ARG A 355 -7.00 10.68 29.59
C ARG A 355 -6.97 9.39 28.79
N ILE A 356 -6.79 9.50 27.45
CA ILE A 356 -6.97 8.36 26.53
C ILE A 356 -5.67 7.68 26.12
N SER A 357 -4.51 8.32 26.33
CA SER A 357 -3.20 7.80 25.88
C SER A 357 -2.86 6.42 26.45
N GLY A 358 -3.33 6.11 27.66
CA GLY A 358 -3.14 4.80 28.29
C GLY A 358 -4.06 3.69 27.76
N ASP A 359 -5.14 4.04 27.05
CA ASP A 359 -6.16 3.08 26.58
C ASP A 359 -6.07 2.91 25.06
N LEU A 360 -5.56 1.75 24.63
CA LEU A 360 -5.42 1.40 23.23
C LEU A 360 -6.76 1.30 22.46
N SER A 361 -7.87 1.20 23.17
CA SER A 361 -9.18 1.25 22.52
C SER A 361 -9.48 2.59 21.85
N TYR A 362 -8.76 3.66 22.25
CA TYR A 362 -8.81 5.00 21.67
C TYR A 362 -7.69 5.29 20.65
N ALA A 363 -6.91 4.29 20.26
CA ALA A 363 -5.76 4.47 19.34
C ALA A 363 -6.14 5.23 18.05
N ARG A 364 -7.36 5.00 17.55
CA ARG A 364 -7.89 5.71 16.38
C ARG A 364 -8.06 7.23 16.64
N VAL A 365 -8.35 7.64 17.87
CA VAL A 365 -8.50 9.04 18.26
C VAL A 365 -7.13 9.72 18.42
N LEU A 366 -6.09 8.95 18.78
CA LEU A 366 -4.73 9.49 18.92
C LEU A 366 -4.14 9.98 17.60
N ILE A 367 -4.54 9.40 16.44
CA ILE A 367 -4.05 9.80 15.12
C ILE A 367 -4.40 11.26 14.80
N PRO A 368 -5.66 11.71 14.82
CA PRO A 368 -5.99 13.11 14.57
C PRO A 368 -5.45 14.07 15.64
N ILE A 369 -5.27 13.63 16.89
CA ILE A 369 -4.58 14.43 17.92
C ILE A 369 -3.10 14.64 17.54
N ALA A 370 -2.42 13.58 17.12
CA ALA A 370 -1.05 13.67 16.64
C ALA A 370 -0.93 14.57 15.39
N GLN A 371 -1.90 14.49 14.47
CA GLN A 371 -1.96 15.38 13.30
C GLN A 371 -2.16 16.84 13.70
N PHE A 372 -3.02 17.11 14.68
CA PHE A 372 -3.19 18.46 15.21
C PHE A 372 -1.88 19.02 15.79
N PHE A 373 -1.18 18.25 16.63
CA PHE A 373 0.10 18.68 17.17
C PHE A 373 1.15 18.90 16.08
N LEU A 374 1.15 18.09 15.02
CA LEU A 374 2.06 18.26 13.90
C LEU A 374 1.80 19.56 13.13
N ASN A 375 0.52 19.91 12.93
CA ASN A 375 0.12 21.11 12.19
C ASN A 375 0.34 22.41 12.98
N HIS A 376 0.33 22.36 14.33
CA HIS A 376 0.31 23.54 15.20
C HIS A 376 1.46 23.57 16.24
N SER A 377 2.48 22.70 16.09
CA SER A 377 3.57 22.56 17.08
C SER A 377 4.38 23.85 17.26
N GLU A 378 4.67 24.55 16.19
CA GLU A 378 5.43 25.81 16.24
C GLU A 378 4.68 26.92 16.99
N THR A 379 3.37 27.04 16.75
CA THR A 379 2.54 28.05 17.39
C THR A 379 2.29 27.74 18.88
N ALA A 380 2.30 26.47 19.23
CA ALA A 380 1.84 25.99 20.52
C ALA A 380 2.98 25.68 21.50
N ALA A 381 4.25 25.73 21.09
CA ALA A 381 5.44 25.37 21.88
C ALA A 381 5.27 24.04 22.65
N VAL A 382 4.74 23.01 21.96
CA VAL A 382 4.43 21.71 22.56
C VAL A 382 5.52 20.72 22.22
N ASP A 383 6.01 20.01 23.25
CA ASP A 383 6.79 18.80 23.03
C ASP A 383 5.87 17.68 22.52
N SER A 384 5.74 17.59 21.19
CA SER A 384 4.91 16.60 20.51
C SER A 384 5.63 15.26 20.28
N GLU A 385 6.94 15.20 20.50
CA GLU A 385 7.74 13.99 20.25
C GLU A 385 7.29 12.81 21.13
N ALA A 386 6.92 13.07 22.39
CA ALA A 386 6.40 12.04 23.28
C ALA A 386 5.10 11.42 22.75
N VAL A 387 4.22 12.23 22.11
CA VAL A 387 2.98 11.75 21.49
C VAL A 387 3.30 10.84 20.31
N TYR A 388 4.24 11.24 19.44
CA TYR A 388 4.64 10.43 18.29
C TYR A 388 5.33 9.15 18.74
N ARG A 389 6.25 9.23 19.68
CA ARG A 389 6.94 8.04 20.23
C ARG A 389 5.94 7.04 20.79
N HIS A 390 4.95 7.49 21.55
CA HIS A 390 3.88 6.63 22.05
C HIS A 390 3.08 6.00 20.90
N LEU A 391 2.65 6.80 19.91
CA LEU A 391 1.85 6.35 18.78
C LEU A 391 2.61 5.30 17.94
N PHE A 392 3.86 5.57 17.57
CA PHE A 392 4.69 4.68 16.75
C PHE A 392 5.11 3.40 17.48
N SER A 393 5.27 3.45 18.81
CA SER A 393 5.66 2.28 19.61
C SER A 393 4.46 1.37 19.90
N LYS A 394 3.31 1.92 20.29
CA LYS A 394 2.18 1.14 20.84
C LYS A 394 1.23 0.62 19.78
N VAL A 395 0.83 1.46 18.82
CA VAL A 395 -0.18 1.12 17.82
C VAL A 395 0.28 -0.05 16.95
N PRO A 396 1.43 -0.01 16.27
CA PRO A 396 1.84 -1.14 15.44
C PRO A 396 2.20 -2.40 16.24
N ALA A 397 2.70 -2.26 17.47
CA ALA A 397 3.09 -3.40 18.28
C ALA A 397 1.91 -4.24 18.78
N GLN A 398 0.79 -3.60 19.11
CA GLN A 398 -0.32 -4.27 19.79
C GLN A 398 -1.58 -4.36 18.92
N LEU A 399 -1.76 -3.44 17.98
CA LEU A 399 -2.97 -3.33 17.15
C LEU A 399 -2.70 -3.63 15.66
N PHE A 400 -1.59 -4.29 15.33
CA PHE A 400 -1.23 -4.65 13.96
C PHE A 400 -2.31 -5.44 13.21
N HIS A 401 -3.16 -6.16 13.95
CA HIS A 401 -4.24 -6.98 13.41
C HIS A 401 -5.49 -6.18 13.02
N ASN A 402 -5.60 -4.92 13.44
CA ASN A 402 -6.73 -4.06 13.07
C ASN A 402 -6.45 -3.36 11.74
N LEU A 403 -7.02 -3.88 10.65
CA LEU A 403 -6.79 -3.40 9.30
C LEU A 403 -7.18 -1.92 9.11
N ILE A 404 -8.32 -1.48 9.68
CA ILE A 404 -8.80 -0.11 9.52
C ILE A 404 -7.83 0.87 10.18
N LEU A 405 -7.44 0.58 11.40
CA LEU A 405 -6.48 1.40 12.14
C LEU A 405 -5.10 1.39 11.46
N ALA A 406 -4.64 0.24 10.97
CA ALA A 406 -3.39 0.12 10.24
C ALA A 406 -3.39 0.98 8.97
N TYR A 407 -4.49 0.98 8.22
CA TYR A 407 -4.66 1.82 7.05
C TYR A 407 -4.65 3.31 7.41
N GLU A 408 -5.46 3.74 8.38
CA GLU A 408 -5.51 5.15 8.83
C GLU A 408 -4.14 5.63 9.35
N PHE A 409 -3.44 4.77 10.07
CA PHE A 409 -2.10 5.07 10.59
C PHE A 409 -1.07 5.21 9.45
N LEU A 410 -1.09 4.32 8.45
CA LEU A 410 -0.21 4.43 7.29
C LEU A 410 -0.53 5.65 6.43
N GLN A 411 -1.80 6.02 6.28
CA GLN A 411 -2.19 7.26 5.62
C GLN A 411 -1.65 8.48 6.35
N PHE A 412 -1.72 8.49 7.68
CA PHE A 412 -1.10 9.53 8.50
C PHE A 412 0.42 9.61 8.28
N CYS A 413 1.12 8.47 8.29
CA CYS A 413 2.56 8.42 8.02
C CYS A 413 2.89 8.92 6.61
N ARG A 414 2.13 8.50 5.59
CA ARG A 414 2.33 8.89 4.18
C ARG A 414 2.13 10.39 3.96
N GLN A 415 1.06 10.95 4.52
CA GLN A 415 0.74 12.38 4.39
C GLN A 415 1.81 13.28 5.03
N ASN A 416 2.44 12.79 6.08
CA ASN A 416 3.43 13.56 6.86
C ASN A 416 4.86 13.02 6.72
N ALA A 417 5.12 12.12 5.75
CA ALA A 417 6.39 11.42 5.62
C ALA A 417 7.59 12.37 5.55
N ARG A 418 7.46 13.47 4.80
CA ARG A 418 8.51 14.48 4.67
C ARG A 418 8.84 15.14 6.02
N LEU A 419 7.82 15.58 6.75
CA LEU A 419 7.99 16.20 8.07
C LEU A 419 8.62 15.23 9.08
N PHE A 420 8.20 13.97 9.07
CA PHE A 420 8.78 12.95 9.93
C PHE A 420 10.25 12.65 9.58
N THR A 421 10.58 12.62 8.29
CA THR A 421 11.96 12.33 7.84
C THR A 421 12.90 13.48 8.18
N GLU A 422 12.45 14.74 8.05
CA GLU A 422 13.26 15.92 8.28
C GLU A 422 13.42 16.26 9.77
N ASN A 423 12.39 16.04 10.58
CA ASN A 423 12.32 16.59 11.95
C ASN A 423 12.31 15.56 13.09
N PHE A 424 12.01 14.30 12.83
CA PHE A 424 11.77 13.32 13.90
C PHE A 424 12.48 11.99 13.67
N SER A 425 13.48 11.69 14.49
CA SER A 425 14.22 10.41 14.46
C SER A 425 13.33 9.20 14.78
N VAL A 426 12.24 9.40 15.53
CA VAL A 426 11.29 8.35 15.94
C VAL A 426 10.73 7.58 14.75
N PHE A 427 10.49 8.26 13.61
CA PHE A 427 9.95 7.64 12.41
C PHE A 427 10.88 6.57 11.84
N GLN A 428 12.16 6.88 11.69
CA GLN A 428 13.15 5.93 11.19
C GLN A 428 13.46 4.84 12.21
N GLN A 429 13.55 5.19 13.49
CA GLN A 429 13.80 4.23 14.58
C GLN A 429 12.67 3.21 14.74
N SER A 430 11.43 3.58 14.42
CA SER A 430 10.24 2.71 14.51
C SER A 430 10.03 1.81 13.29
N THR A 431 10.94 1.79 12.33
CA THR A 431 10.81 1.00 11.11
C THR A 431 10.47 -0.47 11.36
N PRO A 432 11.14 -1.22 12.29
CA PRO A 432 10.78 -2.62 12.56
C PRO A 432 9.34 -2.78 13.03
N ASN A 433 8.85 -1.81 13.79
CA ASN A 433 7.49 -1.84 14.31
C ASN A 433 6.45 -1.55 13.23
N LEU A 434 6.74 -0.61 12.33
CA LEU A 434 5.89 -0.32 11.18
C LEU A 434 5.73 -1.55 10.27
N PHE A 435 6.79 -2.32 10.07
CA PHE A 435 6.76 -3.54 9.27
C PHE A 435 5.80 -4.62 9.80
N LYS A 436 5.39 -4.58 11.08
CA LYS A 436 4.35 -5.48 11.63
C LYS A 436 3.00 -5.26 10.97
N LEU A 437 2.66 -4.01 10.66
CA LEU A 437 1.42 -3.68 9.94
C LEU A 437 1.41 -4.30 8.55
N LEU A 438 2.52 -4.20 7.82
CA LEU A 438 2.68 -4.80 6.51
C LEU A 438 2.68 -6.34 6.60
N ALA A 439 3.47 -6.92 7.49
CA ALA A 439 3.57 -8.37 7.65
C ALA A 439 2.21 -9.03 7.87
N TRP A 440 1.34 -8.37 8.65
CA TRP A 440 0.00 -8.89 8.95
C TRP A 440 -1.04 -8.61 7.86
N ASN A 441 -0.98 -7.45 7.21
CA ASN A 441 -2.01 -6.96 6.28
C ASN A 441 -1.48 -6.78 4.85
N SER A 442 -0.42 -7.49 4.45
CA SER A 442 0.28 -7.27 3.19
C SER A 442 -0.61 -7.19 1.93
N PRO A 443 -1.64 -8.03 1.72
CA PRO A 443 -2.45 -7.92 0.51
C PRO A 443 -3.26 -6.62 0.43
N ALA A 444 -3.65 -6.08 1.59
CA ALA A 444 -4.50 -4.89 1.67
C ALA A 444 -3.69 -3.58 1.70
N LEU A 445 -2.47 -3.60 2.24
CA LEU A 445 -1.67 -2.40 2.51
C LEU A 445 -0.41 -2.28 1.65
N ILE A 446 -0.24 -3.14 0.65
CA ILE A 446 0.96 -3.12 -0.22
C ILE A 446 1.14 -1.79 -0.95
N VAL A 447 0.03 -1.18 -1.40
CA VAL A 447 0.06 0.08 -2.16
C VAL A 447 0.56 1.23 -1.28
N GLU A 448 0.05 1.31 -0.05
CA GLU A 448 0.47 2.32 0.93
C GLU A 448 1.95 2.19 1.29
N TYR A 449 2.45 0.95 1.37
CA TYR A 449 3.87 0.69 1.62
C TYR A 449 4.76 0.99 0.43
N ILE A 450 4.31 0.76 -0.80
CA ILE A 450 5.03 1.17 -2.01
C ILE A 450 5.26 2.69 -2.00
N ASP A 451 4.28 3.46 -1.59
CA ASP A 451 4.40 4.91 -1.50
C ASP A 451 5.28 5.37 -0.31
N LEU A 452 5.23 4.63 0.80
CA LEU A 452 5.90 5.01 2.06
C LEU A 452 7.37 4.56 2.12
N LEU A 453 7.71 3.39 1.56
CA LEU A 453 9.04 2.78 1.68
C LEU A 453 10.19 3.71 1.28
N PRO A 454 10.11 4.49 0.17
CA PRO A 454 11.17 5.41 -0.19
C PRO A 454 11.45 6.49 0.88
N ALA A 455 10.44 6.92 1.63
CA ALA A 455 10.58 7.90 2.70
C ALA A 455 11.14 7.31 4.00
N LEU A 456 10.99 6.00 4.20
CA LEU A 456 11.58 5.30 5.35
C LEU A 456 13.08 5.04 5.18
N LEU A 457 13.58 5.04 3.93
CA LEU A 457 14.95 4.66 3.61
C LEU A 457 15.94 5.80 3.85
N SER A 458 17.02 5.48 4.54
CA SER A 458 18.20 6.34 4.72
C SER A 458 19.47 5.50 4.60
N PRO A 459 20.66 6.09 4.40
CA PRO A 459 21.91 5.34 4.39
C PRO A 459 22.14 4.50 5.64
N ASP A 460 21.69 4.98 6.80
CA ASP A 460 21.92 4.34 8.09
C ASP A 460 21.03 3.13 8.34
N ASN A 461 19.80 3.12 7.80
CA ASN A 461 18.83 2.06 8.05
C ASN A 461 18.61 1.12 6.85
N ALA A 462 19.19 1.41 5.69
CA ALA A 462 18.97 0.63 4.46
C ALA A 462 19.28 -0.86 4.65
N LEU A 463 20.39 -1.18 5.32
CA LEU A 463 20.77 -2.57 5.58
C LEU A 463 19.75 -3.28 6.50
N GLU A 464 19.27 -2.60 7.53
CA GLU A 464 18.24 -3.16 8.43
C GLU A 464 16.93 -3.41 7.68
N ILE A 465 16.49 -2.45 6.84
CA ILE A 465 15.26 -2.59 6.04
C ILE A 465 15.40 -3.75 5.04
N PHE A 466 16.57 -3.93 4.43
CA PHE A 466 16.85 -5.08 3.59
C PHE A 466 16.60 -6.40 4.32
N HIS A 467 17.17 -6.55 5.53
CA HIS A 467 16.94 -7.74 6.34
C HIS A 467 15.49 -7.91 6.78
N LEU A 468 14.80 -6.82 7.16
CA LEU A 468 13.39 -6.85 7.51
C LEU A 468 12.49 -7.32 6.36
N LEU A 469 12.78 -6.88 5.13
CA LEU A 469 12.04 -7.31 3.94
C LEU A 469 12.22 -8.82 3.68
N LEU A 470 13.43 -9.34 3.81
CA LEU A 470 13.70 -10.77 3.65
C LEU A 470 13.07 -11.63 4.75
N ASP A 471 12.95 -11.09 5.96
CA ASP A 471 12.37 -11.77 7.13
C ASP A 471 10.86 -11.52 7.30
N LEU A 472 10.23 -10.79 6.37
CA LEU A 472 8.82 -10.43 6.49
C LEU A 472 7.87 -11.63 6.64
N PRO A 473 8.01 -12.76 5.89
CA PRO A 473 7.20 -13.96 6.13
C PRO A 473 7.44 -14.59 7.51
N CYS A 474 8.67 -14.55 8.00
CA CYS A 474 9.04 -15.01 9.34
C CYS A 474 8.38 -14.14 10.42
N LEU A 475 8.35 -12.81 10.22
CA LEU A 475 7.66 -11.87 11.09
C LEU A 475 6.15 -12.15 11.13
N THR A 476 5.53 -12.43 9.97
CA THR A 476 4.11 -12.80 9.91
C THR A 476 3.81 -14.07 10.73
N ALA A 477 4.66 -15.08 10.61
CA ALA A 477 4.53 -16.32 11.37
C ALA A 477 4.70 -16.07 12.89
N ALA A 478 5.64 -15.23 13.29
CA ALA A 478 5.84 -14.85 14.68
C ALA A 478 4.65 -14.06 15.25
N LEU A 479 4.07 -13.12 14.49
CA LEU A 479 2.87 -12.37 14.88
C LEU A 479 1.65 -13.27 15.04
N ASP A 480 1.46 -14.25 14.15
CA ASP A 480 0.40 -15.25 14.28
C ASP A 480 0.58 -16.11 15.56
N THR A 481 1.81 -16.52 15.83
CA THR A 481 2.15 -17.25 17.06
C THR A 481 1.89 -16.42 18.32
N GLN A 482 2.26 -15.14 18.30
CA GLN A 482 2.00 -14.19 19.39
C GLN A 482 0.50 -14.06 19.66
N LEU A 483 -0.31 -13.86 18.62
CA LEU A 483 -1.78 -13.74 18.76
C LEU A 483 -2.40 -15.01 19.32
N ARG A 484 -1.99 -16.18 18.84
CA ARG A 484 -2.48 -17.48 19.38
C ARG A 484 -2.07 -17.68 20.83
N SER A 485 -0.89 -17.21 21.24
CA SER A 485 -0.42 -17.32 22.63
C SER A 485 -1.29 -16.56 23.62
N VAL A 486 -1.93 -15.45 23.16
CA VAL A 486 -2.84 -14.64 23.95
C VAL A 486 -4.24 -15.29 24.04
N LEU A 487 -4.66 -15.96 22.97
CA LEU A 487 -5.99 -16.55 22.87
C LEU A 487 -6.12 -17.94 23.54
N THR A 488 -5.03 -18.65 23.73
CA THR A 488 -5.04 -19.99 24.39
C THR A 488 -4.76 -19.86 25.88
N PRO A 489 -5.72 -20.18 26.76
CA PRO A 489 -5.50 -20.15 28.20
C PRO A 489 -4.45 -21.18 28.63
N LEU A 490 -3.79 -20.93 29.75
CA LEU A 490 -2.70 -21.72 30.34
C LEU A 490 -3.10 -23.14 30.83
N SER A 491 -4.32 -23.61 30.57
CA SER A 491 -4.88 -24.82 31.21
C SER A 491 -4.50 -26.17 30.57
N GLU A 492 -3.71 -26.19 29.50
CA GLU A 492 -3.20 -27.47 28.96
C GLU A 492 -1.70 -27.63 29.25
N ARG A 493 -1.38 -27.90 30.52
CA ARG A 493 -0.15 -28.62 30.87
C ARG A 493 -0.38 -30.09 30.47
N SER A 494 -0.03 -30.44 29.23
CA SER A 494 0.17 -31.84 28.90
C SER A 494 1.46 -32.31 29.56
N THR A 495 1.32 -33.00 30.67
CA THR A 495 2.36 -33.90 31.21
C THR A 495 2.54 -35.05 30.24
N THR A 496 3.43 -34.90 29.29
CA THR A 496 3.90 -35.99 28.43
C THR A 496 5.41 -35.87 28.22
N ASP A 497 6.09 -36.98 28.33
CA ASP A 497 7.52 -37.22 28.26
C ASP A 497 8.29 -36.43 27.20
N PRO A 498 9.55 -35.99 27.52
CA PRO A 498 10.34 -35.11 26.66
C PRO A 498 11.08 -35.82 25.53
N THR A 499 10.70 -37.02 25.13
CA THR A 499 11.41 -37.74 24.05
C THR A 499 10.61 -37.75 22.77
N SER A 500 11.04 -36.93 21.78
CA SER A 500 10.82 -37.06 20.33
C SER A 500 9.66 -36.37 19.63
N LYS A 501 9.00 -35.32 20.16
CA LYS A 501 8.12 -34.51 19.32
C LYS A 501 8.78 -33.19 18.92
N PRO A 502 8.70 -32.76 17.64
CA PRO A 502 9.17 -31.42 17.25
C PRO A 502 8.42 -30.36 18.06
N VAL A 503 9.16 -29.44 18.66
CA VAL A 503 8.61 -28.33 19.45
C VAL A 503 7.68 -27.52 18.57
N THR A 504 6.42 -27.34 18.97
CA THR A 504 5.47 -26.49 18.21
C THR A 504 5.86 -25.03 18.31
N CYS A 505 5.49 -24.21 17.33
CA CYS A 505 5.78 -22.77 17.33
C CYS A 505 5.27 -22.07 18.59
N LEU A 506 4.12 -22.51 19.12
CA LEU A 506 3.51 -21.93 20.31
C LEU A 506 4.30 -22.31 21.59
N GLU A 507 4.78 -23.55 21.71
CA GLU A 507 5.64 -23.99 22.79
C GLU A 507 6.97 -23.24 22.77
N ALA A 508 7.57 -23.09 21.57
CA ALA A 508 8.81 -22.35 21.41
C ALA A 508 8.65 -20.85 21.77
N PHE A 509 7.52 -20.24 21.44
CA PHE A 509 7.25 -18.84 21.81
C PHE A 509 7.25 -18.64 23.33
N ARG A 510 6.81 -19.64 24.09
CA ARG A 510 6.78 -19.67 25.56
C ARG A 510 8.10 -20.14 26.19
N HIS A 511 8.97 -20.78 25.40
CA HIS A 511 10.21 -21.37 25.92
C HIS A 511 11.32 -20.32 26.11
N PRO A 512 12.02 -20.28 27.25
CA PRO A 512 13.06 -19.30 27.53
C PRO A 512 14.19 -19.22 26.48
N GLN A 513 14.56 -20.36 25.87
CA GLN A 513 15.61 -20.44 24.85
C GLN A 513 15.31 -19.58 23.60
N TYR A 514 14.05 -19.50 23.16
CA TYR A 514 13.65 -18.76 21.96
C TYR A 514 13.15 -17.35 22.27
N ARG A 515 12.96 -17.02 23.54
CA ARG A 515 12.39 -15.73 23.97
C ARG A 515 13.17 -14.53 23.42
N GLY A 516 14.49 -14.58 23.47
CA GLY A 516 15.35 -13.51 22.95
C GLY A 516 15.23 -13.34 21.45
N LEU A 517 15.09 -14.43 20.70
CA LEU A 517 14.94 -14.41 19.24
C LEU A 517 13.57 -13.84 18.82
N PHE A 518 12.48 -14.26 19.48
CA PHE A 518 11.16 -13.69 19.24
C PHE A 518 11.12 -12.22 19.62
N HIS A 519 11.74 -11.85 20.75
CA HIS A 519 11.81 -10.45 21.19
C HIS A 519 12.55 -9.59 20.15
N TYR A 520 13.63 -10.11 19.58
CA TYR A 520 14.37 -9.42 18.53
C TYR A 520 13.54 -9.28 17.25
N LEU A 521 12.89 -10.35 16.78
CA LEU A 521 12.04 -10.31 15.58
C LEU A 521 10.84 -9.37 15.75
N LEU A 522 10.25 -9.35 16.95
CA LEU A 522 9.09 -8.53 17.30
C LEU A 522 9.47 -7.17 17.92
N ARG A 523 10.72 -6.72 17.78
CA ARG A 523 11.19 -5.46 18.37
C ARG A 523 10.39 -4.24 17.91
N VAL A 524 10.42 -3.20 18.72
CA VAL A 524 9.69 -1.95 18.47
C VAL A 524 10.58 -0.92 17.80
N GLU A 525 11.86 -0.92 18.12
CA GLU A 525 12.85 0.05 17.66
C GLU A 525 13.98 -0.63 16.89
N SER A 526 14.57 0.13 15.97
CA SER A 526 15.77 -0.27 15.23
C SER A 526 16.93 -0.53 16.20
N THR A 527 17.58 -1.68 16.06
CA THR A 527 18.76 -2.03 16.84
C THR A 527 19.83 -2.60 15.91
N PRO A 528 21.06 -2.12 15.98
CA PRO A 528 22.15 -2.73 15.25
C PRO A 528 22.33 -4.18 15.76
N SER A 529 22.12 -5.16 14.90
CA SER A 529 22.19 -6.55 15.31
C SER A 529 22.46 -7.48 14.14
N ASP A 530 22.97 -8.64 14.48
CA ASP A 530 23.32 -9.69 13.56
C ASP A 530 22.09 -10.54 13.18
N PRO A 531 21.57 -10.43 11.94
CA PRO A 531 20.43 -11.20 11.47
C PRO A 531 20.71 -12.71 11.39
N GLY A 532 21.98 -13.13 11.43
CA GLY A 532 22.36 -14.54 11.46
C GLY A 532 21.82 -15.30 12.68
N ARG A 533 21.58 -14.59 13.78
CA ARG A 533 20.96 -15.16 14.99
C ARG A 533 19.54 -15.69 14.80
N LEU A 534 18.84 -15.22 13.76
CA LEU A 534 17.45 -15.66 13.49
C LEU A 534 17.35 -17.02 12.78
N THR A 535 18.44 -17.65 12.38
CA THR A 535 18.42 -18.93 11.66
C THR A 535 17.62 -20.02 12.39
N PRO A 536 17.79 -20.25 13.71
CA PRO A 536 16.99 -21.25 14.43
C PRO A 536 15.50 -20.93 14.44
N LEU A 537 15.16 -19.64 14.50
CA LEU A 537 13.77 -19.20 14.49
C LEU A 537 13.13 -19.37 13.11
N ARG A 538 13.86 -19.10 12.01
CA ARG A 538 13.40 -19.34 10.63
C ARG A 538 13.09 -20.81 10.40
N GLN A 539 13.95 -21.71 10.86
CA GLN A 539 13.74 -23.16 10.76
C GLN A 539 12.50 -23.60 11.56
N LEU A 540 12.36 -23.12 12.78
CA LEU A 540 11.20 -23.41 13.63
C LEU A 540 9.90 -22.93 13.00
N LEU A 541 9.84 -21.67 12.56
CA LEU A 541 8.68 -21.06 11.94
C LEU A 541 8.44 -21.56 10.52
N GLY A 542 9.37 -22.29 9.91
CA GLY A 542 9.23 -22.96 8.62
C GLY A 542 8.02 -23.88 8.53
N SER A 543 7.63 -24.50 9.64
CA SER A 543 6.41 -25.31 9.75
C SER A 543 5.13 -24.50 9.45
N MET A 544 5.17 -23.17 9.56
CA MET A 544 4.05 -22.27 9.25
C MET A 544 4.05 -21.77 7.79
N ALA A 545 4.95 -22.25 6.94
CA ALA A 545 5.05 -21.84 5.53
C ALA A 545 3.75 -22.08 4.73
N SER A 546 2.96 -23.08 5.12
CA SER A 546 1.63 -23.38 4.53
C SER A 546 0.50 -22.46 5.01
N ASN A 547 0.75 -21.61 6.00
CA ASN A 547 -0.25 -20.65 6.46
C ASN A 547 -0.58 -19.64 5.34
N PRO A 548 -1.86 -19.48 4.94
CA PRO A 548 -2.24 -18.59 3.85
C PRO A 548 -1.76 -17.13 4.04
N ARG A 549 -1.76 -16.64 5.27
CA ARG A 549 -1.30 -15.29 5.59
C ARG A 549 0.21 -15.13 5.36
N VAL A 550 0.98 -16.12 5.75
CA VAL A 550 2.44 -16.15 5.52
C VAL A 550 2.75 -16.20 4.02
N GLY A 551 2.01 -17.03 3.27
CA GLY A 551 2.12 -17.10 1.82
C GLY A 551 1.76 -15.78 1.13
N GLN A 552 0.68 -15.12 1.53
CA GLN A 552 0.29 -13.81 1.01
C GLN A 552 1.33 -12.72 1.30
N CYS A 553 1.90 -12.73 2.50
CA CYS A 553 2.96 -11.82 2.87
C CYS A 553 4.21 -12.06 2.01
N ALA A 554 4.61 -13.31 1.82
CA ALA A 554 5.74 -13.68 0.98
C ALA A 554 5.60 -13.17 -0.47
N GLN A 555 4.38 -13.14 -1.03
CA GLN A 555 4.12 -12.61 -2.38
C GLN A 555 4.42 -11.12 -2.52
N SER A 556 4.33 -10.35 -1.46
CA SER A 556 4.61 -8.90 -1.48
C SER A 556 6.10 -8.56 -1.48
N VAL A 557 6.93 -9.46 -0.95
CA VAL A 557 8.36 -9.19 -0.73
C VAL A 557 9.14 -8.91 -2.02
N PRO A 558 9.02 -9.67 -3.12
CA PRO A 558 9.79 -9.41 -4.34
C PRO A 558 9.53 -8.01 -4.91
N VAL A 559 8.29 -7.54 -4.86
CA VAL A 559 7.91 -6.20 -5.35
C VAL A 559 8.54 -5.12 -4.47
N LEU A 560 8.45 -5.27 -3.15
CA LEU A 560 9.03 -4.32 -2.19
C LEU A 560 10.56 -4.33 -2.25
N LEU A 561 11.17 -5.50 -2.44
CA LEU A 561 12.61 -5.64 -2.56
C LEU A 561 13.13 -4.94 -3.83
N GLN A 562 12.41 -5.06 -4.94
CA GLN A 562 12.72 -4.35 -6.18
C GLN A 562 12.63 -2.83 -6.00
N LEU A 563 11.57 -2.35 -5.32
CA LEU A 563 11.42 -0.94 -4.99
C LEU A 563 12.52 -0.45 -4.04
N PHE A 564 12.88 -1.27 -3.04
CA PHE A 564 13.97 -1.01 -2.12
C PHE A 564 15.27 -0.71 -2.87
N PHE A 565 15.74 -1.63 -3.70
CA PHE A 565 16.96 -1.44 -4.46
C PHE A 565 16.89 -0.23 -5.41
N ARG A 566 15.76 -0.03 -6.07
CA ARG A 566 15.52 1.14 -6.93
C ARG A 566 15.59 2.46 -6.16
N SER A 567 15.20 2.47 -4.89
CA SER A 567 15.26 3.66 -4.05
C SER A 567 16.67 3.86 -3.49
N VAL A 568 17.31 2.80 -3.01
CA VAL A 568 18.66 2.84 -2.45
C VAL A 568 19.70 3.21 -3.50
N SER A 569 19.58 2.73 -4.73
CA SER A 569 20.49 3.06 -5.84
C SER A 569 20.60 4.56 -6.17
N LYS A 570 19.68 5.39 -5.65
CA LYS A 570 19.71 6.85 -5.83
C LYS A 570 20.68 7.55 -4.88
N PHE A 571 20.98 6.94 -3.74
CA PHE A 571 21.82 7.56 -2.69
C PHE A 571 22.94 6.64 -2.17
N ALA A 572 22.99 5.37 -2.61
CA ALA A 572 24.02 4.45 -2.18
C ALA A 572 25.41 4.95 -2.62
N ASP A 573 26.35 4.94 -1.70
CA ASP A 573 27.78 5.05 -1.95
C ASP A 573 28.42 3.67 -2.09
N ASP A 574 29.72 3.61 -2.40
CA ASP A 574 30.46 2.35 -2.54
C ASP A 574 30.43 1.50 -1.27
N VAL A 575 30.43 2.13 -0.09
CA VAL A 575 30.40 1.43 1.20
C VAL A 575 29.06 0.74 1.42
N LEU A 576 27.95 1.42 1.18
CA LEU A 576 26.62 0.86 1.32
C LEU A 576 26.36 -0.22 0.26
N ALA A 577 26.80 0.03 -1.00
CA ALA A 577 26.68 -0.93 -2.08
C ALA A 577 27.44 -2.25 -1.74
N ASN A 578 28.64 -2.16 -1.20
CA ASN A 578 29.43 -3.31 -0.74
C ASN A 578 28.73 -4.06 0.40
N LYS A 579 28.20 -3.34 1.41
CA LYS A 579 27.44 -3.96 2.52
C LYS A 579 26.19 -4.67 2.03
N LEU A 580 25.44 -4.07 1.10
CA LEU A 580 24.24 -4.69 0.54
C LEU A 580 24.55 -5.91 -0.33
N THR A 581 25.62 -5.84 -1.13
CA THR A 581 26.08 -6.97 -1.93
C THR A 581 26.50 -8.14 -1.02
N LEU A 582 27.29 -7.87 0.01
CA LEU A 582 27.70 -8.87 1.00
C LEU A 582 26.49 -9.49 1.71
N ALA A 583 25.60 -8.64 2.21
CA ALA A 583 24.36 -9.09 2.86
C ALA A 583 23.48 -9.93 1.92
N ALA A 584 23.41 -9.60 0.63
CA ALA A 584 22.67 -10.40 -0.35
C ALA A 584 23.28 -11.81 -0.53
N LEU A 585 24.59 -11.91 -0.58
CA LEU A 585 25.29 -13.19 -0.67
C LEU A 585 25.09 -14.04 0.61
N GLU A 586 25.32 -13.45 1.79
CA GLU A 586 25.15 -14.14 3.07
C GLU A 586 23.70 -14.58 3.32
N ARG A 587 22.73 -13.71 3.02
CA ARG A 587 21.32 -14.01 3.20
C ARG A 587 20.75 -15.01 2.20
N SER A 588 21.48 -15.30 1.11
CA SER A 588 21.06 -16.29 0.12
C SER A 588 20.84 -17.70 0.70
N ASP A 589 21.54 -18.06 1.78
CA ASP A 589 21.36 -19.34 2.51
C ASP A 589 20.35 -19.26 3.65
N GLN A 590 19.89 -18.06 4.00
CA GLN A 590 19.13 -17.81 5.23
C GLN A 590 17.75 -17.20 4.92
N LEU A 591 17.09 -17.67 3.87
CA LEU A 591 15.74 -17.25 3.53
C LEU A 591 14.68 -18.14 4.20
N TYR A 592 13.48 -17.62 4.35
CA TYR A 592 12.36 -18.38 4.88
C TYR A 592 11.98 -19.55 3.96
N GLU A 593 11.59 -20.69 4.52
CA GLU A 593 11.45 -21.99 3.87
C GLU A 593 10.18 -22.10 2.96
N ILE A 594 10.08 -21.23 1.97
CA ILE A 594 9.04 -21.31 0.89
C ILE A 594 9.78 -21.36 -0.45
N PRO A 595 9.71 -22.47 -1.21
CA PRO A 595 10.53 -22.65 -2.43
C PRO A 595 10.33 -21.56 -3.49
N TRP A 596 9.08 -21.24 -3.85
CA TRP A 596 8.79 -20.20 -4.83
C TRP A 596 9.24 -18.81 -4.38
N PHE A 597 9.16 -18.52 -3.08
CA PHE A 597 9.63 -17.27 -2.49
C PHE A 597 11.15 -17.13 -2.63
N LYS A 598 11.89 -18.20 -2.31
CA LYS A 598 13.36 -18.23 -2.51
C LYS A 598 13.73 -17.94 -3.96
N ALA A 599 13.05 -18.60 -4.92
CA ALA A 599 13.29 -18.41 -6.35
C ALA A 599 13.06 -16.97 -6.80
N GLU A 600 11.93 -16.38 -6.40
CA GLU A 600 11.61 -14.97 -6.75
C GLU A 600 12.56 -13.96 -6.09
N VAL A 601 12.93 -14.19 -4.83
CA VAL A 601 13.91 -13.34 -4.13
C VAL A 601 15.27 -13.44 -4.83
N PHE A 602 15.74 -14.64 -5.19
CA PHE A 602 17.00 -14.81 -5.94
C PHE A 602 16.95 -14.10 -7.28
N ARG A 603 15.85 -14.18 -8.02
CA ARG A 603 15.67 -13.48 -9.29
C ARG A 603 15.78 -11.96 -9.11
N VAL A 604 15.16 -11.40 -8.08
CA VAL A 604 15.27 -9.96 -7.80
C VAL A 604 16.68 -9.60 -7.33
N MET A 605 17.23 -10.32 -6.36
CA MET A 605 18.57 -10.05 -5.81
C MET A 605 19.64 -10.10 -6.91
N SER A 606 19.61 -11.13 -7.77
CA SER A 606 20.58 -11.27 -8.85
C SER A 606 20.50 -10.12 -9.85
N SER A 607 19.29 -9.72 -10.26
CA SER A 607 19.11 -8.58 -11.16
C SER A 607 19.55 -7.25 -10.55
N GLN A 608 19.33 -7.06 -9.26
CA GLN A 608 19.73 -5.83 -8.56
C GLN A 608 21.22 -5.81 -8.20
N LEU A 609 21.82 -6.97 -7.91
CA LEU A 609 23.26 -7.10 -7.77
C LEU A 609 23.98 -6.62 -9.05
N GLN A 610 23.46 -7.00 -10.21
CA GLN A 610 23.97 -6.54 -11.50
C GLN A 610 23.92 -5.01 -11.63
N VAL A 611 22.82 -4.38 -11.20
CA VAL A 611 22.67 -2.92 -11.20
C VAL A 611 23.68 -2.26 -10.26
N LEU A 612 23.83 -2.79 -9.05
CA LEU A 612 24.79 -2.28 -8.06
C LEU A 612 26.24 -2.38 -8.58
N CYS A 613 26.65 -3.55 -9.10
CA CYS A 613 27.98 -3.70 -9.68
C CYS A 613 28.23 -2.80 -10.90
N LYS A 614 27.18 -2.48 -11.68
CA LYS A 614 27.31 -1.52 -12.79
C LYS A 614 27.53 -0.10 -12.29
N GLN A 615 26.82 0.31 -11.22
CA GLN A 615 26.96 1.65 -10.63
C GLN A 615 28.25 1.77 -9.80
N HIS A 616 28.68 0.69 -9.15
CA HIS A 616 29.84 0.60 -8.26
C HIS A 616 30.79 -0.54 -8.70
N PRO A 617 31.50 -0.40 -9.83
CA PRO A 617 32.35 -1.48 -10.36
C PRO A 617 33.50 -1.88 -9.44
N SER A 618 34.00 -0.95 -8.60
CA SER A 618 35.01 -1.20 -7.56
C SER A 618 34.61 -2.26 -6.56
N SER A 619 33.30 -2.49 -6.36
CA SER A 619 32.75 -3.51 -5.46
C SER A 619 33.26 -4.92 -5.75
N VAL A 620 33.56 -5.25 -7.02
CA VAL A 620 34.11 -6.56 -7.39
C VAL A 620 35.50 -6.76 -6.79
N MET A 621 36.31 -5.70 -6.69
CA MET A 621 37.63 -5.77 -6.07
C MET A 621 37.54 -5.73 -4.55
N ASP A 622 36.69 -4.88 -4.00
CA ASP A 622 36.49 -4.76 -2.55
C ASP A 622 35.97 -6.06 -1.93
N LEU A 623 35.09 -6.79 -2.64
CA LEU A 623 34.47 -8.04 -2.22
C LEU A 623 35.10 -9.27 -2.88
N SER A 624 36.32 -9.15 -3.43
CA SER A 624 36.95 -10.21 -4.22
C SER A 624 37.00 -11.55 -3.49
N LYS A 625 37.36 -11.56 -2.20
CA LYS A 625 37.39 -12.79 -1.38
C LYS A 625 36.02 -13.46 -1.26
N GLN A 626 35.00 -12.69 -0.98
CA GLN A 626 33.62 -13.21 -0.81
C GLN A 626 33.02 -13.69 -2.14
N LEU A 627 33.30 -12.98 -3.23
CA LEU A 627 32.88 -13.38 -4.56
C LEU A 627 33.58 -14.66 -5.02
N LEU A 628 34.89 -14.82 -4.72
CA LEU A 628 35.62 -16.04 -4.98
C LEU A 628 35.06 -17.23 -4.21
N GLU A 629 34.82 -17.06 -2.90
CA GLU A 629 34.22 -18.10 -2.04
C GLU A 629 32.85 -18.53 -2.57
N PHE A 630 31.98 -17.55 -2.90
CA PHE A 630 30.65 -17.82 -3.44
C PHE A 630 30.73 -18.54 -4.80
N SER A 631 31.56 -18.07 -5.73
CA SER A 631 31.69 -18.63 -7.08
C SER A 631 32.46 -19.95 -7.12
N GLY A 632 33.28 -20.24 -6.10
CA GLY A 632 34.01 -21.52 -5.94
C GLY A 632 33.19 -22.65 -5.29
N THR A 633 31.90 -22.42 -4.99
CA THR A 633 31.03 -23.39 -4.31
C THR A 633 30.01 -23.99 -5.29
N VAL A 634 30.16 -25.29 -5.61
CA VAL A 634 29.31 -26.02 -6.59
C VAL A 634 27.82 -26.05 -6.17
N SER A 635 27.53 -26.15 -4.87
CA SER A 635 26.15 -26.14 -4.37
C SER A 635 25.39 -24.86 -4.72
N ASN A 636 26.07 -23.74 -4.88
CA ASN A 636 25.46 -22.47 -5.28
C ASN A 636 24.90 -22.54 -6.73
N ILE A 637 25.53 -23.31 -7.63
CA ILE A 637 25.01 -23.53 -8.98
C ILE A 637 23.68 -24.26 -8.93
N GLN A 638 23.57 -25.29 -8.06
CA GLN A 638 22.37 -26.12 -7.98
C GLN A 638 21.21 -25.42 -7.27
N THR A 639 21.49 -24.61 -6.24
CA THR A 639 20.47 -24.02 -5.37
C THR A 639 20.15 -22.56 -5.68
N LYS A 640 21.07 -21.85 -6.35
CA LYS A 640 21.04 -20.38 -6.55
C LYS A 640 21.55 -19.98 -7.94
N GLU A 641 21.14 -20.73 -8.96
CA GLU A 641 21.67 -20.59 -10.33
C GLU A 641 21.69 -19.15 -10.85
N ASP A 642 20.58 -18.41 -10.66
CA ASP A 642 20.49 -17.02 -11.13
C ASP A 642 21.51 -16.12 -10.42
N LEU A 643 21.65 -16.26 -9.12
CA LEU A 643 22.59 -15.46 -8.36
C LEU A 643 24.04 -15.81 -8.73
N PHE A 644 24.36 -17.11 -8.83
CA PHE A 644 25.67 -17.60 -9.27
C PHE A 644 26.03 -17.04 -10.63
N THR A 645 25.12 -17.15 -11.59
CA THR A 645 25.32 -16.68 -12.97
C THR A 645 25.64 -15.18 -13.00
N HIS A 646 24.94 -14.37 -12.22
CA HIS A 646 25.20 -12.93 -12.21
C HIS A 646 26.48 -12.54 -11.46
N VAL A 647 26.86 -13.29 -10.41
CA VAL A 647 28.16 -13.10 -9.74
C VAL A 647 29.32 -13.40 -10.69
N VAL A 648 29.28 -14.55 -11.39
CA VAL A 648 30.29 -14.91 -12.40
C VAL A 648 30.34 -13.89 -13.52
N TRP A 649 29.16 -13.44 -13.97
CA TRP A 649 29.07 -12.39 -14.98
C TRP A 649 29.74 -11.09 -14.50
N ALA A 650 29.45 -10.64 -13.26
CA ALA A 650 30.03 -9.43 -12.69
C ALA A 650 31.56 -9.53 -12.55
N ILE A 651 32.07 -10.67 -12.12
CA ILE A 651 33.53 -10.93 -12.08
C ILE A 651 34.10 -10.78 -13.49
N GLY A 652 33.53 -11.45 -14.49
CA GLY A 652 33.96 -11.37 -15.89
C GLY A 652 33.94 -9.97 -16.46
N GLU A 653 32.97 -9.14 -16.05
CA GLU A 653 32.78 -7.79 -16.58
C GLU A 653 33.71 -6.76 -15.90
N TYR A 654 33.74 -6.73 -14.57
CA TYR A 654 34.32 -5.63 -13.81
C TYR A 654 35.69 -5.93 -13.20
N ALA A 655 36.20 -7.18 -13.19
CA ALA A 655 37.56 -7.48 -12.81
C ALA A 655 38.56 -7.00 -13.89
N SER A 656 38.78 -5.70 -13.94
CA SER A 656 39.60 -5.04 -14.94
C SER A 656 40.27 -3.78 -14.38
N VAL A 657 41.50 -3.53 -14.80
CA VAL A 657 42.25 -2.28 -14.48
C VAL A 657 41.50 -1.02 -14.95
N SER A 658 40.65 -1.13 -15.99
CA SER A 658 39.86 0.01 -16.49
C SER A 658 38.76 0.46 -15.52
N HIS A 659 38.28 -0.45 -14.68
CA HIS A 659 37.27 -0.16 -13.67
C HIS A 659 37.89 0.10 -12.29
N ASP A 660 38.93 -0.62 -11.94
CA ASP A 660 39.63 -0.43 -10.67
C ASP A 660 41.14 -0.66 -10.86
N LYS A 661 41.93 0.35 -10.55
CA LYS A 661 43.41 0.30 -10.66
C LYS A 661 44.05 -0.74 -9.72
N ARG A 662 43.33 -1.22 -8.70
CA ARG A 662 43.77 -2.26 -7.77
C ARG A 662 43.68 -3.66 -8.40
N CYS A 663 43.01 -3.80 -9.53
CA CYS A 663 42.87 -5.07 -10.22
C CYS A 663 44.22 -5.43 -10.92
N THR A 664 45.05 -6.19 -10.21
CA THR A 664 46.36 -6.67 -10.73
C THR A 664 46.17 -7.91 -11.59
N VAL A 665 47.19 -8.24 -12.40
CA VAL A 665 47.22 -9.51 -13.17
C VAL A 665 47.10 -10.73 -12.24
N GLU A 666 47.68 -10.66 -11.06
CA GLU A 666 47.59 -11.74 -10.06
C GLU A 666 46.16 -11.96 -9.58
N GLN A 667 45.41 -10.89 -9.36
CA GLN A 667 43.99 -11.00 -9.00
C GLN A 667 43.15 -11.54 -10.14
N ILE A 668 43.41 -11.12 -11.38
CA ILE A 668 42.75 -11.69 -12.58
C ILE A 668 43.02 -13.19 -12.64
N ASN A 669 44.25 -13.63 -12.40
CA ASN A 669 44.63 -15.04 -12.38
C ASN A 669 43.90 -15.80 -11.25
N THR A 670 43.78 -15.23 -10.08
CA THR A 670 43.02 -15.83 -8.95
C THR A 670 41.55 -16.05 -9.30
N PHE A 671 40.86 -15.03 -9.87
CA PHE A 671 39.49 -15.20 -10.35
C PHE A 671 39.39 -16.25 -11.45
N PHE A 672 40.34 -16.23 -12.38
CA PHE A 672 40.38 -17.19 -13.49
C PHE A 672 40.51 -18.63 -12.97
N GLU A 673 41.42 -18.92 -12.05
CA GLU A 673 41.65 -20.24 -11.51
C GLU A 673 40.43 -20.82 -10.80
N VAL A 674 39.72 -20.00 -10.02
CA VAL A 674 38.47 -20.42 -9.36
C VAL A 674 37.39 -20.76 -10.36
N LEU A 675 37.17 -19.87 -11.37
CA LEU A 675 36.14 -20.10 -12.38
C LEU A 675 36.51 -21.28 -13.31
N GLU A 676 37.79 -21.47 -13.64
CA GLU A 676 38.29 -22.62 -14.41
C GLU A 676 38.07 -23.92 -13.66
N ALA A 677 38.42 -23.95 -12.36
CA ALA A 677 38.18 -25.12 -11.51
C ALA A 677 36.69 -25.44 -11.43
N MET A 678 35.85 -24.45 -11.33
CA MET A 678 34.40 -24.61 -11.29
C MET A 678 33.87 -25.18 -12.62
N LEU A 679 34.29 -24.63 -13.77
CA LEU A 679 33.88 -25.13 -15.09
C LEU A 679 34.38 -26.56 -15.29
N PHE A 680 35.60 -26.87 -14.84
CA PHE A 680 36.15 -28.23 -14.86
C PHE A 680 35.29 -29.21 -14.04
N GLU A 681 34.95 -28.85 -12.81
CA GLU A 681 34.15 -29.67 -11.90
C GLU A 681 32.78 -30.03 -12.46
N ILE A 682 32.07 -29.04 -13.04
CA ILE A 682 30.72 -29.25 -13.65
C ILE A 682 30.75 -30.00 -14.97
N THR A 683 31.91 -30.06 -15.64
CA THR A 683 32.08 -30.74 -16.94
C THR A 683 32.86 -32.05 -16.83
N GLN A 684 33.26 -32.46 -15.61
CA GLN A 684 33.94 -33.70 -15.41
C GLN A 684 32.99 -34.89 -15.60
N LEU A 685 33.35 -35.82 -16.48
CA LEU A 685 32.66 -37.09 -16.68
C LEU A 685 32.93 -37.99 -15.49
N ARG A 686 31.93 -38.17 -14.60
CA ARG A 686 31.97 -39.13 -13.50
C ARG A 686 31.36 -40.46 -13.94
N PRO A 687 31.93 -41.62 -13.56
CA PRO A 687 31.40 -42.93 -13.98
C PRO A 687 30.05 -43.30 -13.36
N SER A 688 29.47 -42.48 -12.46
CA SER A 688 28.17 -42.74 -11.87
C SER A 688 27.04 -42.32 -12.77
N ALA A 689 25.98 -43.12 -12.83
CA ALA A 689 24.86 -43.03 -13.75
C ALA A 689 24.00 -41.73 -13.72
N ASN A 690 24.25 -40.84 -12.77
CA ASN A 690 23.56 -39.56 -12.66
C ASN A 690 24.54 -38.41 -12.82
N ILE A 691 24.84 -38.02 -14.06
CA ILE A 691 25.57 -36.78 -14.36
C ILE A 691 24.63 -35.59 -14.02
N PRO A 692 25.01 -34.69 -13.09
CA PRO A 692 24.23 -33.52 -12.81
C PRO A 692 24.09 -32.69 -14.08
N LYS A 693 22.86 -32.42 -14.48
CA LYS A 693 22.57 -31.57 -15.66
C LYS A 693 22.61 -30.11 -15.21
N TYR A 694 23.67 -29.42 -15.59
CA TYR A 694 23.76 -27.97 -15.39
C TYR A 694 23.18 -27.24 -16.60
N SER A 695 22.55 -26.07 -16.35
CA SER A 695 21.93 -25.35 -17.45
C SER A 695 22.97 -24.85 -18.46
N PRO A 696 22.63 -24.77 -19.75
CA PRO A 696 23.51 -24.23 -20.80
C PRO A 696 23.94 -22.79 -20.46
N ARG A 697 23.10 -22.05 -19.77
CA ARG A 697 23.34 -20.67 -19.33
C ARG A 697 24.54 -20.59 -18.38
N VAL A 698 24.62 -21.47 -17.39
CA VAL A 698 25.76 -21.51 -16.44
C VAL A 698 27.07 -21.79 -17.17
N ILE A 699 27.07 -22.77 -18.08
CA ILE A 699 28.24 -23.11 -18.88
C ILE A 699 28.68 -21.96 -19.77
N ALA A 700 27.72 -21.32 -20.44
CA ALA A 700 27.99 -20.18 -21.33
C ALA A 700 28.56 -18.97 -20.59
N VAL A 701 28.03 -18.67 -19.38
CA VAL A 701 28.51 -17.56 -18.54
C VAL A 701 29.92 -17.82 -18.05
N LEU A 702 30.22 -19.02 -17.56
CA LEU A 702 31.59 -19.40 -17.13
C LEU A 702 32.59 -19.29 -18.27
N MET A 703 32.27 -19.86 -19.44
CA MET A 703 33.11 -19.74 -20.63
C MET A 703 33.38 -18.30 -21.02
N THR A 704 32.31 -17.47 -20.98
CA THR A 704 32.38 -16.05 -21.34
C THR A 704 33.23 -15.27 -20.33
N ALA A 705 33.03 -15.48 -19.02
CA ALA A 705 33.83 -14.83 -17.98
C ALA A 705 35.31 -15.19 -18.08
N LEU A 706 35.63 -16.47 -18.26
CA LEU A 706 37.01 -16.92 -18.47
C LEU A 706 37.66 -16.28 -19.70
N THR A 707 36.88 -16.15 -20.79
CA THR A 707 37.36 -15.52 -22.03
C THR A 707 37.62 -14.02 -21.83
N LYS A 708 36.76 -13.32 -21.08
CA LYS A 708 36.93 -11.90 -20.71
C LYS A 708 38.18 -11.70 -19.86
N LEU A 709 38.40 -12.52 -18.87
CA LEU A 709 39.59 -12.47 -18.02
C LEU A 709 40.86 -12.73 -18.84
N ALA A 710 40.85 -13.76 -19.70
CA ALA A 710 41.98 -14.06 -20.59
C ALA A 710 42.26 -12.95 -21.60
N SER A 711 41.27 -12.22 -22.08
CA SER A 711 41.49 -11.08 -22.98
C SER A 711 42.28 -9.95 -22.31
N ARG A 712 42.26 -9.88 -20.98
CA ARG A 712 42.97 -8.88 -20.18
C ARG A 712 44.35 -9.35 -19.72
N SER A 713 44.59 -10.65 -19.70
CA SER A 713 45.88 -11.30 -19.35
C SER A 713 46.22 -12.32 -20.43
N GLN A 714 47.09 -11.95 -21.38
CA GLN A 714 47.39 -12.75 -22.55
C GLN A 714 47.95 -14.15 -22.21
N ASP A 715 48.61 -14.30 -21.06
CA ASP A 715 49.16 -15.55 -20.59
C ASP A 715 48.10 -16.64 -20.34
N LEU A 716 46.83 -16.21 -20.14
CA LEU A 716 45.70 -17.11 -19.93
C LEU A 716 45.07 -17.63 -21.25
N ILE A 717 45.34 -16.97 -22.38
CA ILE A 717 44.71 -17.32 -23.66
C ILE A 717 44.94 -18.80 -24.08
N PRO A 718 46.15 -19.37 -23.95
CA PRO A 718 46.33 -20.79 -24.27
C PRO A 718 45.52 -21.74 -23.41
N ARG A 719 45.38 -21.42 -22.10
CA ARG A 719 44.58 -22.22 -21.14
C ARG A 719 43.09 -22.18 -21.55
N VAL A 720 42.55 -20.98 -21.83
CA VAL A 720 41.13 -20.84 -22.22
C VAL A 720 40.87 -21.51 -23.60
N SER A 721 41.76 -21.35 -24.54
CA SER A 721 41.63 -21.98 -25.89
C SER A 721 41.57 -23.51 -25.76
N LEU A 722 42.41 -24.10 -24.92
CA LEU A 722 42.38 -25.53 -24.62
C LEU A 722 41.07 -25.94 -23.95
N PHE A 723 40.60 -25.12 -22.99
CA PHE A 723 39.37 -25.38 -22.27
C PHE A 723 38.15 -25.32 -23.16
N LEU A 724 38.05 -24.32 -24.03
CA LEU A 724 36.97 -24.19 -25.02
C LEU A 724 36.95 -25.35 -26.02
N SER A 725 38.13 -25.82 -26.40
CA SER A 725 38.27 -27.02 -27.28
C SER A 725 37.81 -28.29 -26.56
N LYS A 726 38.15 -28.48 -25.29
CA LYS A 726 37.64 -29.59 -24.47
C LYS A 726 36.12 -29.50 -24.29
N MET A 727 35.55 -28.32 -24.12
CA MET A 727 34.11 -28.14 -24.02
C MET A 727 33.36 -28.59 -25.25
N LYS A 728 33.90 -28.35 -26.46
CA LYS A 728 33.31 -28.85 -27.74
C LYS A 728 33.29 -30.38 -27.77
N ILE A 729 34.36 -31.03 -27.33
CA ILE A 729 34.43 -32.50 -27.26
C ILE A 729 33.49 -33.03 -26.17
N PHE A 730 33.47 -32.40 -24.99
CA PHE A 730 32.61 -32.80 -23.90
C PHE A 730 31.14 -32.82 -24.28
N ILE A 731 30.62 -31.75 -24.88
CA ILE A 731 29.21 -31.64 -25.22
C ILE A 731 28.79 -32.57 -26.38
N GLN A 732 29.76 -32.96 -27.25
CA GLN A 732 29.53 -33.91 -28.35
C GLN A 732 29.60 -35.37 -27.87
N THR A 733 30.04 -35.64 -26.64
CA THR A 733 30.11 -37.01 -26.12
C THR A 733 28.67 -37.55 -25.95
N PRO A 734 28.35 -38.76 -26.48
CA PRO A 734 27.01 -39.31 -26.47
C PRO A 734 26.34 -39.35 -25.07
N ALA A 735 27.14 -39.63 -24.05
CA ALA A 735 26.65 -39.66 -22.67
C ALA A 735 26.16 -38.27 -22.15
N VAL A 736 26.74 -37.19 -22.66
CA VAL A 736 26.42 -35.82 -22.27
C VAL A 736 25.31 -35.27 -23.18
N SER A 737 25.45 -35.48 -24.51
CA SER A 737 24.48 -34.97 -25.48
C SER A 737 23.07 -35.55 -25.28
N SER A 738 22.97 -36.82 -24.81
CA SER A 738 21.68 -37.43 -24.47
C SER A 738 20.96 -36.73 -23.30
N GLY A 739 21.70 -36.00 -22.47
CA GLY A 739 21.17 -35.24 -21.33
C GLY A 739 20.66 -33.83 -21.68
N TYR A 740 20.98 -33.28 -22.83
CA TYR A 740 20.60 -31.93 -23.29
C TYR A 740 19.69 -32.00 -24.50
N SER A 741 18.89 -30.94 -24.72
CA SER A 741 18.17 -30.80 -25.98
C SER A 741 19.15 -30.49 -27.12
N ALA A 742 18.77 -30.78 -28.37
CA ALA A 742 19.59 -30.45 -29.53
C ALA A 742 19.92 -28.96 -29.61
N GLU A 743 18.96 -28.12 -29.23
CA GLU A 743 19.11 -26.65 -29.14
C GLU A 743 20.13 -26.23 -28.07
N ASP A 744 20.15 -26.89 -26.92
CA ASP A 744 21.08 -26.60 -25.82
C ASP A 744 22.52 -26.98 -26.23
N VAL A 745 22.68 -28.15 -26.88
CA VAL A 745 23.97 -28.62 -27.39
C VAL A 745 24.49 -27.62 -28.44
N GLU A 746 23.67 -27.22 -29.37
CA GLU A 746 24.03 -26.25 -30.39
C GLU A 746 24.39 -24.87 -29.78
N ALA A 747 23.64 -24.41 -28.78
CA ALA A 747 23.93 -23.15 -28.11
C ALA A 747 25.30 -23.16 -27.43
N ILE A 748 25.66 -24.25 -26.73
CA ILE A 748 26.97 -24.35 -26.04
C ILE A 748 28.11 -24.45 -27.10
N LEU A 749 27.94 -25.25 -28.14
CA LEU A 749 28.91 -25.41 -29.22
C LEU A 749 29.16 -24.12 -29.99
N SER A 750 28.09 -23.43 -30.35
CA SER A 750 28.16 -22.11 -31.01
C SER A 750 28.91 -21.13 -30.13
N ARG A 751 28.55 -21.05 -28.86
CA ARG A 751 29.21 -20.14 -27.93
C ARG A 751 30.68 -20.44 -27.75
N ALA A 752 31.07 -21.72 -27.55
CA ALA A 752 32.45 -22.12 -27.43
C ALA A 752 33.26 -21.82 -28.71
N THR A 753 32.63 -21.99 -29.91
CA THR A 753 33.27 -21.69 -31.20
C THR A 753 33.47 -20.18 -31.39
N GLU A 754 32.49 -19.37 -31.07
CA GLU A 754 32.55 -17.90 -31.07
C GLU A 754 33.67 -17.37 -30.20
N LEU A 755 33.72 -17.81 -28.92
CA LEU A 755 34.77 -17.41 -28.00
C LEU A 755 36.16 -17.85 -28.44
N THR A 756 36.28 -19.05 -29.01
CA THR A 756 37.56 -19.54 -29.56
C THR A 756 38.03 -18.68 -30.75
N ASN A 757 37.13 -18.30 -31.63
CA ASN A 757 37.48 -17.48 -32.80
C ASN A 757 37.83 -16.04 -32.34
N LEU A 758 37.15 -15.51 -31.34
CA LEU A 758 37.45 -14.19 -30.80
C LEU A 758 38.87 -14.12 -30.20
N LEU A 759 39.30 -15.16 -29.50
CA LEU A 759 40.62 -15.24 -28.88
C LEU A 759 41.79 -15.39 -29.88
N LYS A 760 41.52 -15.76 -31.16
CA LYS A 760 42.54 -15.75 -32.21
C LYS A 760 43.08 -14.35 -32.48
N MET A 761 42.29 -13.30 -32.12
CA MET A 761 42.71 -11.91 -32.25
C MET A 761 42.50 -11.18 -30.88
N PRO A 762 43.50 -11.27 -29.97
CA PRO A 762 43.35 -10.79 -28.61
C PRO A 762 42.99 -9.31 -28.50
N SER A 763 43.49 -8.45 -29.36
CA SER A 763 43.16 -7.02 -29.39
C SER A 763 41.68 -6.77 -29.77
N VAL A 764 41.12 -7.56 -30.71
CA VAL A 764 39.71 -7.51 -31.07
C VAL A 764 38.85 -8.10 -29.97
N ALA A 765 39.30 -9.21 -29.34
CA ALA A 765 38.61 -9.82 -28.22
C ALA A 765 38.48 -8.82 -27.07
N GLN A 766 39.54 -8.14 -26.71
CA GLN A 766 39.53 -7.13 -25.66
C GLN A 766 38.57 -5.98 -25.93
N PHE A 767 38.44 -5.56 -27.20
CA PHE A 767 37.50 -4.52 -27.63
C PHE A 767 36.04 -5.01 -27.58
N VAL A 768 35.75 -6.17 -28.18
CA VAL A 768 34.41 -6.73 -28.32
C VAL A 768 33.85 -7.17 -26.94
N LEU A 769 34.71 -7.69 -26.07
CA LEU A 769 34.33 -8.15 -24.75
C LEU A 769 34.36 -7.03 -23.68
N ARG A 770 34.67 -5.80 -24.06
CA ARG A 770 34.64 -4.65 -23.17
C ARG A 770 33.19 -4.28 -22.85
N PRO A 771 32.86 -3.99 -21.59
CA PRO A 771 31.52 -3.50 -21.27
C PRO A 771 31.25 -2.17 -22.00
N SER A 772 30.12 -2.06 -22.68
CA SER A 772 29.73 -0.77 -23.25
C SER A 772 29.33 0.18 -22.13
N SER A 773 29.83 1.41 -22.20
CA SER A 773 29.53 2.48 -21.21
C SER A 773 28.08 2.96 -21.25
N GLU A 774 27.29 2.55 -22.25
CA GLU A 774 25.91 2.95 -22.45
C GLU A 774 24.97 1.76 -22.22
N ASP A 775 23.92 1.96 -21.52
CA ASP A 775 22.70 1.20 -21.15
C ASP A 775 22.41 -0.20 -21.74
N GLN A 776 23.30 -0.77 -22.50
CA GLN A 776 23.15 -2.12 -23.07
C GLN A 776 23.48 -3.18 -22.03
N ARG A 777 22.44 -3.85 -21.59
CA ARG A 777 22.54 -5.03 -20.71
C ARG A 777 23.29 -6.13 -21.47
N HIS A 778 24.52 -6.41 -21.08
CA HIS A 778 25.19 -7.63 -21.53
C HIS A 778 24.42 -8.86 -21.05
N ARG A 779 23.83 -9.56 -21.99
CA ARG A 779 23.34 -10.92 -21.77
C ARG A 779 24.35 -11.85 -22.45
N GLU A 780 24.63 -13.00 -21.87
CA GLU A 780 25.60 -13.98 -22.42
C GLU A 780 25.18 -14.52 -23.78
N THR A 781 23.90 -14.47 -24.07
CA THR A 781 23.28 -14.82 -25.35
C THR A 781 22.99 -13.58 -26.18
N HIS A 782 23.79 -12.54 -26.06
CA HIS A 782 23.47 -11.27 -26.71
C HIS A 782 23.65 -11.30 -28.21
N ILE A 783 22.57 -11.01 -28.94
CA ILE A 783 22.58 -10.76 -30.39
C ILE A 783 23.67 -9.76 -30.81
N PRO A 784 23.95 -8.62 -30.10
CA PRO A 784 25.04 -7.73 -30.46
C PRO A 784 26.44 -8.37 -30.41
N LEU A 785 26.71 -9.23 -29.43
CA LEU A 785 28.00 -9.93 -29.36
C LEU A 785 28.12 -10.97 -30.48
N LEU A 786 27.08 -11.77 -30.73
CA LEU A 786 26.98 -12.68 -31.83
C LEU A 786 27.12 -11.97 -33.19
N LEU A 787 26.47 -10.80 -33.32
CA LEU A 787 26.56 -10.00 -34.55
C LEU A 787 27.94 -9.40 -34.73
N ALA A 788 28.56 -8.88 -33.65
CA ALA A 788 29.93 -8.37 -33.73
C ALA A 788 30.93 -9.46 -34.09
N MET A 789 30.77 -10.67 -33.52
CA MET A 789 31.63 -11.83 -33.85
C MET A 789 31.43 -12.28 -35.28
N LYS A 790 30.18 -12.31 -35.77
CA LYS A 790 29.86 -12.66 -37.17
C LYS A 790 30.42 -11.62 -38.12
N MET A 791 30.34 -10.34 -37.83
CA MET A 791 30.94 -9.27 -38.64
C MET A 791 32.47 -9.35 -38.62
N THR A 792 33.08 -9.70 -37.46
CA THR A 792 34.51 -9.86 -37.33
C THR A 792 35.00 -11.06 -38.12
N SER A 793 34.29 -12.21 -38.08
CA SER A 793 34.63 -13.37 -38.93
C SER A 793 34.49 -13.08 -40.42
N GLN A 794 33.48 -12.36 -40.84
CA GLN A 794 33.28 -11.93 -42.22
C GLN A 794 34.39 -10.98 -42.70
N LEU A 795 34.85 -10.05 -41.83
CA LEU A 795 35.99 -9.19 -42.16
C LEU A 795 37.30 -9.98 -42.30
N LEU A 796 37.47 -11.03 -41.45
CA LEU A 796 38.64 -11.92 -41.53
C LEU A 796 38.63 -12.80 -42.79
N GLU A 797 37.46 -13.30 -43.17
CA GLU A 797 37.27 -14.11 -44.37
C GLU A 797 37.36 -13.27 -45.65
N GLY A 798 36.92 -12.01 -45.62
CA GLY A 798 36.98 -11.08 -46.77
C GLY A 798 38.37 -10.49 -47.01
N GLY A 799 39.28 -10.54 -46.00
CA GLY A 799 40.64 -10.04 -46.15
C GLY A 799 41.63 -10.89 -46.96
N THR A 800 41.20 -12.07 -47.39
CA THR A 800 42.04 -12.97 -48.26
C THR A 800 41.71 -12.87 -49.74
N GLY A 801 40.83 -11.93 -50.19
CA GLY A 801 40.43 -11.72 -51.56
C GLY A 801 40.99 -10.44 -52.18
N SER A 802 42.07 -10.54 -52.95
CA SER A 802 42.55 -9.67 -54.01
C SER A 802 42.84 -8.20 -53.65
N VAL A 803 44.11 -7.93 -53.57
CA VAL A 803 44.67 -6.63 -54.00
C VAL A 803 44.48 -6.53 -55.51
N PRO A 804 43.71 -5.56 -56.07
CA PRO A 804 43.79 -5.25 -57.49
C PRO A 804 45.12 -4.55 -57.71
N GLY A 805 45.90 -5.04 -58.63
CA GLY A 805 47.14 -4.42 -59.19
C GLY A 805 46.89 -3.11 -59.84
#